data_f01ce7488f192e1808026c024582e4e4
#
_entry.id   f01ce7488f192e1808026c024582e4e4
#
_cell.length_a   1.000
_cell.length_b   1.000
_cell.length_c   1.000
_cell.angle_alpha   90.00
_cell.angle_beta   90.00
_cell.angle_gamma   90.00
#
_symmetry.space_group_name_H-M   'P 1'
#
loop_
_entity.id
_entity.type
_entity.pdbx_description
1 polymer ?
#
loop_
_entity_poly.entity_id
_entity_poly.type
_entity_poly.pdbx_seq_one_letter_code
_entity_poly.pdbx_strand_id
1 'polypeptide(L)'
;MAHWWNGYPWRVIQPNFREIDTKDFNEDAFLASLKDFNCNAVMLNAAGLIASYPTELRDHTRSAYLDGFDLKRIVERCHEQGVKVIARTDFSKIPVSVYERHPDWAYRKPDGEPLIYNGTVQTCLSGGYQGGYMDEILKEMFQTIPFDGIYCNMGTATGVIVDYSMNRHGPCQCETCRSAFKAKYGMDVPVELSRTDKASMVYFRFMQELSGAQKKRITTLLREINPELAYCSVDYVRQESNSEFGRELPHWQYQASSNARAIRGMGQEADMANVDFMGFAYRHVAVNPALQELRLWQTLANFGGLDYYVMGRLYDKEDKSAYPRVQKVFRYAAEHEDVCCGVTSAADTLLVREAYVIPNPEERGWIRALTESHILFDETLSGGLAKIDLGKYKTIILPEKQRLAPPALERLNVWVQQGGTLLATGELPKLLCFGVREGGRHNKEMLGAMLRVDDAERPLFMVGKSYWERDYGESVEKIGVLLKPERFGPPELCYPTEAPTDYPAATRMACGEGFGVTIPWYPATNYYTDGFDNWLVFLQYVLTKLCPCRPVSESLHPTVEVTHGRKEDFEVVHFVNGSGHFGNSFFDPALLTDQSITIPWEKGTACCENLDEPGNVRWALENQKLTITIPKLGAHACVVIKEEK
;
A
#
# COMPACT_ATOMS: atom_id res chain seq x y z
N MET A 1 15.76 -1.85 24.91
CA MET A 1 15.48 -0.45 24.54
C MET A 1 14.78 -0.48 23.18
N ALA A 2 13.85 0.43 22.92
CA ALA A 2 13.27 0.55 21.58
C ALA A 2 14.35 1.12 20.64
N HIS A 3 14.43 0.60 19.40
CA HIS A 3 15.32 1.15 18.39
C HIS A 3 14.83 2.53 17.93
N TRP A 4 15.74 3.37 17.41
CA TRP A 4 15.44 4.74 17.04
C TRP A 4 14.34 4.87 15.95
N TRP A 5 14.16 3.87 15.10
CA TRP A 5 13.14 3.87 14.04
C TRP A 5 11.73 3.53 14.53
N ASN A 6 11.58 3.00 15.75
CA ASN A 6 10.26 2.67 16.30
C ASN A 6 9.54 3.95 16.75
N GLY A 7 8.43 4.26 16.08
CA GLY A 7 7.67 5.49 16.31
C GLY A 7 8.41 6.74 15.84
N TYR A 8 9.38 6.61 14.93
CA TYR A 8 10.10 7.76 14.38
C TYR A 8 9.17 8.61 13.49
N PRO A 9 9.18 9.94 13.64
CA PRO A 9 8.32 10.83 12.87
C PRO A 9 8.88 11.08 11.47
N TRP A 10 8.89 10.04 10.64
CA TRP A 10 9.52 10.05 9.32
C TRP A 10 9.08 11.23 8.45
N ARG A 11 10.04 12.05 8.07
CA ARG A 11 9.95 13.08 7.03
C ARG A 11 11.18 12.94 6.14
N VAL A 12 11.08 11.99 5.22
CA VAL A 12 12.19 11.54 4.37
C VAL A 12 12.25 12.38 3.10
N ILE A 13 13.43 12.78 2.72
CA ILE A 13 13.73 13.23 1.36
C ILE A 13 14.58 12.17 0.69
N GLN A 14 14.13 11.69 -0.47
CA GLN A 14 14.90 10.78 -1.30
C GLN A 14 15.33 11.46 -2.61
N PRO A 15 16.48 12.15 -2.63
CA PRO A 15 17.06 12.67 -3.86
C PRO A 15 17.81 11.54 -4.56
N ASN A 16 17.15 10.80 -5.43
CA ASN A 16 17.78 9.68 -6.13
C ASN A 16 18.83 10.19 -7.10
N PHE A 17 20.07 10.34 -6.63
CA PHE A 17 21.17 10.88 -7.40
C PHE A 17 21.51 9.99 -8.58
N ARG A 18 21.65 10.62 -9.75
CA ARG A 18 22.37 10.03 -10.87
C ARG A 18 23.87 10.13 -10.60
N GLU A 19 24.67 9.30 -11.20
CA GLU A 19 26.13 9.34 -11.01
C GLU A 19 26.70 10.75 -11.26
N ILE A 20 26.21 11.44 -12.31
CA ILE A 20 26.64 12.81 -12.66
C ILE A 20 26.26 13.87 -11.61
N ASP A 21 25.28 13.61 -10.74
CA ASP A 21 24.82 14.59 -9.76
C ASP A 21 25.83 14.84 -8.63
N THR A 22 26.85 13.99 -8.50
CA THR A 22 27.96 14.21 -7.57
C THR A 22 29.02 15.18 -8.12
N LYS A 23 29.02 15.41 -9.44
CA LYS A 23 29.89 16.41 -10.07
C LYS A 23 29.44 17.82 -9.67
N ASP A 24 30.40 18.66 -9.29
CA ASP A 24 30.15 20.05 -8.87
C ASP A 24 29.07 20.16 -7.77
N PHE A 25 29.06 19.21 -6.84
CA PHE A 25 28.06 19.14 -5.76
C PHE A 25 28.25 20.27 -4.75
N ASN A 26 27.17 21.02 -4.49
CA ASN A 26 27.16 22.08 -3.50
C ASN A 26 26.52 21.58 -2.18
N GLU A 27 27.39 21.22 -1.22
CA GLU A 27 26.96 20.70 0.09
C GLU A 27 26.08 21.70 0.86
N ASP A 28 26.45 22.99 0.86
CA ASP A 28 25.70 23.99 1.61
C ASP A 28 24.32 24.21 1.03
N ALA A 29 24.19 24.25 -0.31
CA ALA A 29 22.89 24.34 -0.98
C ALA A 29 22.04 23.09 -0.75
N PHE A 30 22.68 21.91 -0.70
CA PHE A 30 21.97 20.66 -0.41
C PHE A 30 21.41 20.65 1.01
N LEU A 31 22.24 20.96 2.01
CA LEU A 31 21.83 21.01 3.42
C LEU A 31 20.76 22.08 3.67
N ALA A 32 20.88 23.24 3.03
CA ALA A 32 19.86 24.28 3.08
C ALA A 32 18.53 23.76 2.52
N SER A 33 18.56 23.02 1.40
CA SER A 33 17.35 22.42 0.83
C SER A 33 16.69 21.43 1.78
N LEU A 34 17.45 20.57 2.46
CA LEU A 34 16.90 19.64 3.47
C LEU A 34 16.20 20.39 4.60
N LYS A 35 16.79 21.48 5.07
CA LYS A 35 16.19 22.35 6.08
C LYS A 35 14.89 23.01 5.61
N ASP A 36 14.84 23.49 4.35
CA ASP A 36 13.65 24.09 3.76
C ASP A 36 12.45 23.13 3.71
N PHE A 37 12.71 21.83 3.60
CA PHE A 37 11.69 20.78 3.69
C PHE A 37 11.40 20.30 5.12
N ASN A 38 12.06 20.82 6.16
CA ASN A 38 11.93 20.31 7.53
C ASN A 38 12.11 18.78 7.61
N CYS A 39 12.96 18.20 6.77
CA CYS A 39 13.20 16.77 6.79
C CYS A 39 14.03 16.37 8.02
N ASN A 40 13.81 15.16 8.52
CA ASN A 40 14.57 14.55 9.60
C ASN A 40 15.28 13.25 9.19
N ALA A 41 15.05 12.82 7.94
CA ALA A 41 15.79 11.71 7.35
C ALA A 41 16.02 11.96 5.86
N VAL A 42 17.15 11.49 5.33
CA VAL A 42 17.48 11.57 3.90
C VAL A 42 17.99 10.22 3.41
N MET A 43 17.62 9.83 2.20
CA MET A 43 18.07 8.58 1.60
C MET A 43 19.05 8.89 0.46
N LEU A 44 20.34 8.57 0.62
CA LEU A 44 21.40 8.89 -0.33
C LEU A 44 21.93 7.66 -1.05
N ASN A 45 22.17 7.79 -2.36
CA ASN A 45 22.83 6.73 -3.13
C ASN A 45 24.25 6.49 -2.59
N ALA A 46 24.56 5.25 -2.25
CA ALA A 46 25.82 4.90 -1.62
C ALA A 46 26.61 3.83 -2.37
N ALA A 47 26.00 2.68 -2.67
CA ALA A 47 26.73 1.50 -3.13
C ALA A 47 25.88 0.57 -4.01
N GLY A 48 26.48 -0.50 -4.45
CA GLY A 48 25.90 -1.53 -5.31
C GLY A 48 26.36 -1.37 -6.74
N LEU A 49 25.49 -0.93 -7.67
CA LEU A 49 25.89 -0.74 -9.07
C LEU A 49 27.11 0.18 -9.21
N ILE A 50 27.14 1.29 -8.47
CA ILE A 50 28.22 2.29 -8.43
C ILE A 50 28.49 2.64 -6.96
N ALA A 51 29.76 2.73 -6.58
CA ALA A 51 30.20 3.27 -5.30
C ALA A 51 30.24 4.80 -5.37
N SER A 52 29.47 5.48 -4.51
CA SER A 52 29.53 6.94 -4.35
C SER A 52 30.58 7.38 -3.33
N TYR A 53 31.58 6.54 -3.09
CA TYR A 53 32.71 6.76 -2.17
C TYR A 53 33.96 6.04 -2.71
N PRO A 54 35.17 6.37 -2.27
CA PRO A 54 36.42 5.73 -2.70
C PRO A 54 36.52 4.31 -2.15
N THR A 55 35.90 3.33 -2.86
CA THR A 55 35.97 1.91 -2.52
C THR A 55 37.34 1.32 -2.82
N GLU A 56 37.82 0.39 -1.95
CA GLU A 56 39.02 -0.42 -2.17
C GLU A 56 38.69 -1.78 -2.82
N LEU A 57 37.41 -2.12 -2.95
CA LEU A 57 36.96 -3.39 -3.52
C LEU A 57 37.10 -3.39 -5.05
N ARG A 58 37.90 -4.33 -5.58
CA ARG A 58 38.24 -4.42 -7.00
C ARG A 58 37.04 -4.46 -7.94
N ASP A 59 36.00 -5.21 -7.57
CA ASP A 59 34.85 -5.47 -8.42
C ASP A 59 33.61 -4.64 -8.03
N HIS A 60 33.80 -3.62 -7.18
CA HIS A 60 32.83 -2.58 -6.89
C HIS A 60 33.22 -1.30 -7.65
N THR A 61 32.48 -0.96 -8.66
CA THR A 61 32.82 0.15 -9.57
C THR A 61 32.68 1.50 -8.87
N ARG A 62 33.81 2.20 -8.75
CA ARG A 62 33.85 3.57 -8.21
C ARG A 62 33.24 4.55 -9.22
N SER A 63 32.47 5.53 -8.75
CA SER A 63 31.96 6.62 -9.57
C SER A 63 33.08 7.44 -10.20
N ALA A 64 32.85 7.85 -11.45
CA ALA A 64 33.78 8.73 -12.18
C ALA A 64 33.77 10.20 -11.70
N TYR A 65 32.81 10.59 -10.86
CA TYR A 65 32.56 11.99 -10.47
C TYR A 65 32.72 12.22 -8.96
N LEU A 66 33.72 11.58 -8.32
CA LEU A 66 33.99 11.75 -6.88
C LEU A 66 34.93 12.93 -6.58
N ASP A 67 35.53 13.57 -7.59
CA ASP A 67 36.39 14.73 -7.35
C ASP A 67 35.56 15.89 -6.78
N GLY A 68 35.86 16.26 -5.51
CA GLY A 68 35.12 17.29 -4.79
C GLY A 68 33.83 16.80 -4.12
N PHE A 69 33.49 15.51 -4.22
CA PHE A 69 32.34 14.91 -3.54
C PHE A 69 32.81 13.97 -2.40
N ASP A 70 32.45 14.29 -1.18
CA ASP A 70 32.73 13.49 0.01
C ASP A 70 31.43 13.06 0.71
N LEU A 71 30.98 11.84 0.40
CA LEU A 71 29.73 11.30 0.94
C LEU A 71 29.78 11.15 2.46
N LYS A 72 30.96 10.79 3.04
CA LYS A 72 31.14 10.68 4.49
C LYS A 72 30.88 12.03 5.17
N ARG A 73 31.52 13.09 4.65
CA ARG A 73 31.36 14.45 5.16
C ARG A 73 29.92 14.94 5.03
N ILE A 74 29.22 14.61 3.94
CA ILE A 74 27.82 14.97 3.76
C ILE A 74 26.96 14.30 4.82
N VAL A 75 27.19 13.00 5.11
CA VAL A 75 26.49 12.25 6.17
C VAL A 75 26.75 12.87 7.54
N GLU A 76 27.99 13.17 7.86
CA GLU A 76 28.36 13.81 9.14
C GLU A 76 27.67 15.17 9.29
N ARG A 77 27.64 15.98 8.25
CA ARG A 77 26.93 17.29 8.25
C ARG A 77 25.41 17.17 8.35
N CYS A 78 24.82 16.11 7.79
CA CYS A 78 23.40 15.80 8.01
C CYS A 78 23.13 15.50 9.50
N HIS A 79 24.01 14.70 10.13
CA HIS A 79 23.91 14.40 11.56
C HIS A 79 24.04 15.65 12.45
N GLU A 80 24.91 16.60 12.10
CA GLU A 80 25.02 17.89 12.79
C GLU A 80 23.70 18.70 12.76
N GLN A 81 22.86 18.46 11.76
CA GLN A 81 21.50 19.05 11.65
C GLN A 81 20.39 18.17 12.24
N GLY A 82 20.73 17.05 12.87
CA GLY A 82 19.74 16.10 13.40
C GLY A 82 19.05 15.25 12.34
N VAL A 83 19.56 15.20 11.11
CA VAL A 83 18.99 14.44 9.99
C VAL A 83 19.62 13.05 9.93
N LYS A 84 18.80 12.01 10.02
CA LYS A 84 19.20 10.61 9.81
C LYS A 84 19.52 10.34 8.35
N VAL A 85 20.53 9.49 8.08
CA VAL A 85 20.92 9.19 6.70
C VAL A 85 20.84 7.70 6.41
N ILE A 86 19.98 7.35 5.43
CA ILE A 86 19.78 5.98 4.96
C ILE A 86 20.58 5.76 3.68
N ALA A 87 21.45 4.75 3.68
CA ALA A 87 22.16 4.35 2.47
C ALA A 87 21.21 3.70 1.47
N ARG A 88 21.03 4.29 0.30
CA ARG A 88 20.35 3.64 -0.83
C ARG A 88 21.37 2.84 -1.63
N THR A 89 21.13 1.55 -1.77
CA THR A 89 21.98 0.65 -2.55
C THR A 89 21.19 -0.04 -3.65
N ASP A 90 21.87 -0.41 -4.75
CA ASP A 90 21.27 -1.18 -5.85
C ASP A 90 22.17 -2.34 -6.26
N PHE A 91 21.83 -3.53 -5.80
CA PHE A 91 22.53 -4.77 -6.13
C PHE A 91 21.89 -5.54 -7.29
N SER A 92 20.86 -4.99 -7.92
CA SER A 92 20.15 -5.65 -9.02
C SER A 92 20.95 -5.75 -10.30
N LYS A 93 21.99 -4.93 -10.44
CA LYS A 93 22.82 -4.83 -11.64
C LYS A 93 24.29 -4.66 -11.32
N ILE A 94 25.13 -5.02 -12.30
CA ILE A 94 26.57 -4.74 -12.33
C ILE A 94 26.95 -4.15 -13.69
N PRO A 95 28.02 -3.33 -13.80
CA PRO A 95 28.57 -2.92 -15.09
C PRO A 95 29.01 -4.11 -15.94
N VAL A 96 28.97 -3.95 -17.27
CA VAL A 96 29.44 -4.99 -18.21
C VAL A 96 30.89 -5.38 -17.93
N SER A 97 31.75 -4.44 -17.56
CA SER A 97 33.16 -4.72 -17.22
C SER A 97 33.34 -5.63 -16.00
N VAL A 98 32.41 -5.58 -15.04
CA VAL A 98 32.38 -6.51 -13.88
C VAL A 98 31.83 -7.86 -14.33
N TYR A 99 30.78 -7.88 -15.15
CA TYR A 99 30.21 -9.12 -15.71
C TYR A 99 31.23 -9.91 -16.52
N GLU A 100 32.08 -9.26 -17.29
CA GLU A 100 33.14 -9.93 -18.07
C GLU A 100 34.12 -10.73 -17.19
N ARG A 101 34.34 -10.28 -15.95
CA ARG A 101 35.17 -10.99 -14.95
C ARG A 101 34.39 -12.05 -14.17
N HIS A 102 33.07 -11.84 -13.98
CA HIS A 102 32.19 -12.68 -13.17
C HIS A 102 30.90 -13.02 -13.92
N PRO A 103 30.96 -13.79 -15.03
CA PRO A 103 29.77 -14.10 -15.83
C PRO A 103 28.74 -14.98 -15.10
N ASP A 104 29.13 -15.63 -14.00
CA ASP A 104 28.30 -16.42 -13.11
C ASP A 104 27.40 -15.56 -12.17
N TRP A 105 27.65 -14.26 -12.05
CA TRP A 105 26.84 -13.35 -11.27
C TRP A 105 25.55 -12.93 -11.97
N ALA A 106 25.49 -13.11 -13.28
CA ALA A 106 24.40 -12.63 -14.09
C ALA A 106 23.14 -13.50 -13.99
N TYR A 107 22.00 -12.83 -14.05
CA TYR A 107 20.74 -13.45 -14.44
C TYR A 107 20.84 -14.01 -15.87
N ARG A 108 20.28 -15.20 -16.10
CA ARG A 108 20.23 -15.82 -17.43
C ARG A 108 18.79 -15.94 -17.89
N LYS A 109 18.53 -15.46 -19.10
CA LYS A 109 17.25 -15.66 -19.79
C LYS A 109 17.04 -17.14 -20.16
N PRO A 110 15.84 -17.55 -20.62
CA PRO A 110 15.58 -18.90 -21.10
C PRO A 110 16.50 -19.39 -22.22
N ASP A 111 16.98 -18.47 -23.07
CA ASP A 111 17.96 -18.75 -24.14
C ASP A 111 19.41 -18.89 -23.63
N GLY A 112 19.62 -18.72 -22.32
CA GLY A 112 20.95 -18.77 -21.68
C GLY A 112 21.72 -17.46 -21.72
N GLU A 113 21.24 -16.45 -22.43
CA GLU A 113 21.90 -15.17 -22.56
C GLU A 113 21.68 -14.27 -21.32
N PRO A 114 22.64 -13.41 -20.96
CA PRO A 114 22.45 -12.42 -19.91
C PRO A 114 21.45 -11.35 -20.34
N LEU A 115 20.81 -10.70 -19.37
CA LEU A 115 20.01 -9.50 -19.61
C LEU A 115 20.89 -8.27 -19.49
N ILE A 116 21.24 -7.70 -20.64
CA ILE A 116 22.11 -6.52 -20.76
C ILE A 116 21.28 -5.32 -21.21
N TYR A 117 21.42 -4.21 -20.51
CA TYR A 117 20.78 -2.95 -20.87
C TYR A 117 21.66 -1.76 -20.47
N ASN A 118 21.91 -0.86 -21.42
CA ASN A 118 22.62 0.40 -21.20
C ASN A 118 23.92 0.27 -20.37
N GLY A 119 24.82 -0.64 -20.80
CA GLY A 119 26.11 -0.87 -20.12
C GLY A 119 26.04 -1.61 -18.79
N THR A 120 24.87 -2.10 -18.41
CA THR A 120 24.66 -2.87 -17.18
C THR A 120 24.10 -4.26 -17.46
N VAL A 121 24.40 -5.20 -16.56
CA VAL A 121 23.93 -6.59 -16.61
C VAL A 121 23.11 -6.89 -15.36
N GLN A 122 21.93 -7.45 -15.54
CA GLN A 122 21.06 -7.88 -14.43
C GLN A 122 21.71 -9.00 -13.64
N THR A 123 21.76 -8.88 -12.31
CA THR A 123 22.31 -9.88 -11.42
C THR A 123 21.28 -10.93 -11.03
N CYS A 124 21.77 -12.13 -10.66
CA CYS A 124 20.93 -13.19 -10.11
C CYS A 124 20.86 -13.10 -8.59
N LEU A 125 19.68 -13.29 -8.00
CA LEU A 125 19.47 -13.31 -6.55
C LEU A 125 20.31 -14.40 -5.84
N SER A 126 20.52 -15.56 -6.52
CA SER A 126 21.36 -16.65 -6.02
C SER A 126 22.80 -16.59 -6.52
N GLY A 127 23.14 -15.62 -7.39
CA GLY A 127 24.48 -15.48 -7.94
C GLY A 127 25.47 -14.91 -6.96
N GLY A 128 26.76 -15.06 -7.24
CA GLY A 128 27.85 -14.66 -6.34
C GLY A 128 27.85 -13.19 -5.94
N TYR A 129 27.31 -12.29 -6.79
CA TYR A 129 27.20 -10.87 -6.44
C TYR A 129 26.23 -10.63 -5.29
N GLN A 130 24.95 -10.99 -5.45
CA GLN A 130 23.95 -10.81 -4.38
C GLN A 130 24.08 -11.88 -3.27
N GLY A 131 24.64 -13.04 -3.58
CA GLY A 131 24.80 -14.16 -2.65
C GLY A 131 26.03 -14.07 -1.72
N GLY A 132 27.00 -13.23 -2.05
CA GLY A 132 28.26 -13.16 -1.28
C GLY A 132 28.96 -11.80 -1.35
N TYR A 133 29.35 -11.35 -2.55
CA TYR A 133 30.15 -10.12 -2.70
C TYR A 133 29.46 -8.85 -2.15
N MET A 134 28.15 -8.81 -2.17
CA MET A 134 27.35 -7.77 -1.52
C MET A 134 27.70 -7.59 -0.03
N ASP A 135 28.03 -8.66 0.70
CA ASP A 135 28.36 -8.57 2.12
C ASP A 135 29.68 -7.84 2.35
N GLU A 136 30.64 -7.99 1.42
CA GLU A 136 31.91 -7.26 1.46
C GLU A 136 31.69 -5.77 1.19
N ILE A 137 30.82 -5.44 0.21
CA ILE A 137 30.45 -4.05 -0.08
C ILE A 137 29.76 -3.40 1.14
N LEU A 138 28.82 -4.10 1.76
CA LEU A 138 28.12 -3.58 2.94
C LEU A 138 29.05 -3.36 4.12
N LYS A 139 29.97 -4.28 4.38
CA LYS A 139 30.98 -4.12 5.44
C LYS A 139 31.85 -2.90 5.20
N GLU A 140 32.42 -2.78 4.01
CA GLU A 140 33.26 -1.62 3.64
C GLU A 140 32.48 -0.30 3.78
N MET A 141 31.29 -0.23 3.22
CA MET A 141 30.44 0.97 3.24
C MET A 141 30.15 1.45 4.66
N PHE A 142 29.69 0.57 5.56
CA PHE A 142 29.37 0.93 6.93
C PHE A 142 30.59 1.15 7.84
N GLN A 143 31.76 0.59 7.48
CA GLN A 143 33.02 0.91 8.16
C GLN A 143 33.55 2.29 7.74
N THR A 144 33.23 2.72 6.53
CA THR A 144 33.73 3.98 5.96
C THR A 144 32.83 5.16 6.29
N ILE A 145 31.49 4.97 6.24
CA ILE A 145 30.48 6.03 6.32
C ILE A 145 29.47 5.70 7.44
N PRO A 146 29.19 6.63 8.35
CA PRO A 146 28.31 6.39 9.50
C PRO A 146 26.84 6.53 9.16
N PHE A 147 26.32 5.72 8.21
CA PHE A 147 24.88 5.68 7.91
C PHE A 147 24.05 5.15 9.09
N ASP A 148 22.81 5.61 9.20
CA ASP A 148 21.84 5.15 10.23
C ASP A 148 21.04 3.91 9.77
N GLY A 149 21.07 3.57 8.49
CA GLY A 149 20.35 2.43 7.95
C GLY A 149 20.57 2.21 6.48
N ILE A 150 19.82 1.27 5.91
CA ILE A 150 19.95 0.87 4.52
C ILE A 150 18.60 0.61 3.86
N TYR A 151 18.49 1.03 2.60
CA TYR A 151 17.49 0.61 1.63
C TYR A 151 18.18 -0.15 0.49
N CYS A 152 17.85 -1.42 0.32
CA CYS A 152 18.39 -2.25 -0.74
C CYS A 152 17.40 -2.32 -1.91
N ASN A 153 17.66 -1.57 -2.97
CA ASN A 153 16.95 -1.72 -4.24
C ASN A 153 17.52 -2.95 -4.98
N MET A 154 16.84 -4.08 -4.83
CA MET A 154 17.30 -5.36 -5.40
C MET A 154 16.28 -5.93 -6.37
N GLY A 155 16.77 -6.78 -7.27
CA GLY A 155 15.93 -7.53 -8.20
C GLY A 155 14.85 -8.35 -7.47
N THR A 156 13.74 -8.54 -8.14
CA THR A 156 12.48 -8.93 -7.54
C THR A 156 12.46 -10.31 -6.89
N ALA A 157 11.90 -10.38 -5.69
CA ALA A 157 11.53 -11.64 -5.03
C ALA A 157 10.41 -12.43 -5.75
N THR A 158 9.84 -11.88 -6.83
CA THR A 158 8.77 -12.51 -7.62
C THR A 158 9.28 -13.50 -8.65
N GLY A 159 10.59 -13.52 -8.92
CA GLY A 159 11.18 -14.36 -9.97
C GLY A 159 10.90 -13.88 -11.40
N VAL A 160 10.21 -12.75 -11.54
CA VAL A 160 9.98 -12.07 -12.82
C VAL A 160 10.77 -10.78 -12.83
N ILE A 161 11.59 -10.59 -13.85
CA ILE A 161 12.30 -9.33 -14.07
C ILE A 161 11.55 -8.55 -15.15
N VAL A 162 11.35 -7.27 -14.90
CA VAL A 162 10.82 -6.33 -15.88
C VAL A 162 11.96 -5.38 -16.24
N ASP A 163 12.34 -5.34 -17.52
CA ASP A 163 13.38 -4.45 -18.01
C ASP A 163 12.85 -3.00 -18.21
N TYR A 164 13.75 -2.08 -18.54
CA TYR A 164 13.40 -0.68 -18.77
C TYR A 164 12.58 -0.43 -20.06
N SER A 165 12.44 -1.45 -20.91
CA SER A 165 11.53 -1.46 -22.06
C SER A 165 10.17 -2.10 -21.72
N MET A 166 9.92 -2.39 -20.46
CA MET A 166 8.70 -3.05 -19.93
C MET A 166 8.51 -4.49 -20.40
N ASN A 167 9.55 -5.12 -20.95
CA ASN A 167 9.51 -6.55 -21.28
C ASN A 167 9.63 -7.37 -19.99
N ARG A 168 8.80 -8.40 -19.90
CA ARG A 168 8.85 -9.37 -18.81
C ARG A 168 9.79 -10.51 -19.17
N HIS A 169 10.71 -10.80 -18.27
CA HIS A 169 11.63 -11.92 -18.38
C HIS A 169 11.27 -12.98 -17.34
N GLY A 170 11.31 -14.26 -17.74
CA GLY A 170 10.94 -15.40 -16.93
C GLY A 170 11.94 -15.74 -15.83
N PRO A 171 11.82 -16.94 -15.25
CA PRO A 171 12.73 -17.46 -14.25
C PRO A 171 14.20 -17.46 -14.69
N CYS A 172 15.09 -17.16 -13.74
CA CYS A 172 16.52 -17.22 -13.99
C CYS A 172 16.98 -18.64 -14.31
N GLN A 173 17.65 -18.83 -15.45
CA GLN A 173 18.18 -20.10 -15.92
C GLN A 173 19.68 -20.27 -15.65
N CYS A 174 20.29 -19.46 -14.75
CA CYS A 174 21.69 -19.65 -14.39
C CYS A 174 21.91 -20.99 -13.66
N GLU A 175 23.12 -21.50 -13.69
CA GLU A 175 23.48 -22.80 -13.12
C GLU A 175 23.13 -22.90 -11.64
N THR A 176 23.41 -21.85 -10.87
CA THR A 176 23.09 -21.79 -9.42
C THR A 176 21.60 -21.95 -9.16
N CYS A 177 20.74 -21.23 -9.90
CA CYS A 177 19.28 -21.35 -9.74
C CYS A 177 18.78 -22.73 -10.15
N ARG A 178 19.24 -23.27 -11.29
CA ARG A 178 18.82 -24.60 -11.77
C ARG A 178 19.23 -25.70 -10.80
N SER A 179 20.48 -25.71 -10.36
CA SER A 179 21.00 -26.70 -9.42
C SER A 179 20.29 -26.64 -8.06
N ALA A 180 20.12 -25.43 -7.50
CA ALA A 180 19.44 -25.27 -6.21
C ALA A 180 17.96 -25.68 -6.27
N PHE A 181 17.25 -25.29 -7.33
CA PHE A 181 15.84 -25.65 -7.51
C PHE A 181 15.66 -27.15 -7.70
N LYS A 182 16.48 -27.78 -8.55
CA LYS A 182 16.46 -29.22 -8.79
C LYS A 182 16.81 -30.04 -7.55
N ALA A 183 17.83 -29.60 -6.81
CA ALA A 183 18.23 -30.27 -5.56
C ALA A 183 17.11 -30.23 -4.50
N LYS A 184 16.38 -29.11 -4.42
CA LYS A 184 15.35 -28.93 -3.40
C LYS A 184 14.00 -29.54 -3.76
N TYR A 185 13.58 -29.43 -5.02
CA TYR A 185 12.23 -29.81 -5.45
C TYR A 185 12.19 -30.98 -6.44
N GLY A 186 13.34 -31.49 -6.90
CA GLY A 186 13.43 -32.57 -7.89
C GLY A 186 12.91 -32.18 -9.28
N MET A 187 12.75 -30.89 -9.55
CA MET A 187 12.16 -30.35 -10.77
C MET A 187 13.15 -29.41 -11.47
N ASP A 188 13.01 -29.25 -12.78
CA ASP A 188 13.74 -28.23 -13.52
C ASP A 188 13.04 -26.85 -13.36
N VAL A 189 13.82 -25.77 -13.41
CA VAL A 189 13.28 -24.40 -13.35
C VAL A 189 12.37 -24.17 -14.56
N PRO A 190 11.12 -23.72 -14.38
CA PRO A 190 10.23 -23.46 -15.51
C PRO A 190 10.79 -22.35 -16.39
N VAL A 191 10.56 -22.46 -17.70
CA VAL A 191 10.98 -21.45 -18.69
C VAL A 191 10.02 -20.24 -18.67
N GLU A 192 8.73 -20.53 -18.52
CA GLU A 192 7.66 -19.54 -18.43
C GLU A 192 6.88 -19.73 -17.12
N LEU A 193 6.26 -18.67 -16.64
CA LEU A 193 5.45 -18.69 -15.42
C LEU A 193 3.96 -18.61 -15.75
N SER A 194 3.20 -19.52 -15.16
CA SER A 194 1.74 -19.55 -15.20
C SER A 194 1.17 -19.59 -13.78
N ARG A 195 0.07 -18.90 -13.54
CA ARG A 195 -0.63 -18.95 -12.25
C ARG A 195 -1.33 -20.28 -11.96
N THR A 196 -1.51 -21.12 -12.97
CA THR A 196 -2.21 -22.41 -12.88
C THR A 196 -1.27 -23.61 -12.93
N ASP A 197 0.00 -23.41 -13.29
CA ASP A 197 0.98 -24.49 -13.43
C ASP A 197 1.67 -24.80 -12.10
N LYS A 198 1.80 -26.10 -11.78
CA LYS A 198 2.43 -26.57 -10.54
C LYS A 198 3.90 -26.17 -10.42
N ALA A 199 4.67 -26.23 -11.51
CA ALA A 199 6.10 -25.88 -11.49
C ALA A 199 6.28 -24.39 -11.19
N SER A 200 5.44 -23.53 -11.76
CA SER A 200 5.41 -22.10 -11.49
C SER A 200 5.08 -21.79 -10.03
N MET A 201 4.10 -22.48 -9.44
CA MET A 201 3.74 -22.29 -8.03
C MET A 201 4.89 -22.69 -7.10
N VAL A 202 5.60 -23.80 -7.42
CA VAL A 202 6.79 -24.23 -6.67
C VAL A 202 7.93 -23.22 -6.85
N TYR A 203 8.10 -22.66 -8.05
CA TYR A 203 9.12 -21.66 -8.31
C TYR A 203 8.85 -20.35 -7.55
N PHE A 204 7.62 -19.89 -7.47
CA PHE A 204 7.28 -18.71 -6.64
C PHE A 204 7.64 -18.94 -5.16
N ARG A 205 7.37 -20.13 -4.64
CA ARG A 205 7.78 -20.50 -3.27
C ARG A 205 9.30 -20.47 -3.12
N PHE A 206 10.03 -21.05 -4.07
CA PHE A 206 11.49 -21.01 -4.08
C PHE A 206 12.03 -19.58 -4.02
N MET A 207 11.48 -18.65 -4.82
CA MET A 207 11.88 -17.26 -4.82
C MET A 207 11.57 -16.54 -3.50
N GLN A 208 10.43 -16.83 -2.88
CA GLN A 208 10.09 -16.31 -1.55
C GLN A 208 11.09 -16.79 -0.49
N GLU A 209 11.46 -18.06 -0.52
CA GLU A 209 12.44 -18.63 0.40
C GLU A 209 13.84 -18.04 0.20
N LEU A 210 14.29 -17.86 -1.05
CA LEU A 210 15.54 -17.18 -1.36
C LEU A 210 15.56 -15.73 -0.87
N SER A 211 14.50 -14.99 -1.14
CA SER A 211 14.35 -13.60 -0.67
C SER A 211 14.34 -13.53 0.87
N GLY A 212 13.64 -14.46 1.53
CA GLY A 212 13.63 -14.57 2.99
C GLY A 212 15.01 -14.88 3.56
N ALA A 213 15.74 -15.80 2.95
CA ALA A 213 17.11 -16.17 3.35
C ALA A 213 18.08 -14.98 3.18
N GLN A 214 17.96 -14.25 2.05
CA GLN A 214 18.77 -13.07 1.80
C GLN A 214 18.48 -11.95 2.83
N LYS A 215 17.20 -11.65 3.09
CA LYS A 215 16.82 -10.67 4.11
C LYS A 215 17.39 -11.03 5.48
N LYS A 216 17.28 -12.30 5.88
CA LYS A 216 17.84 -12.79 7.15
C LYS A 216 19.36 -12.60 7.19
N ARG A 217 20.09 -12.96 6.12
CA ARG A 217 21.54 -12.80 6.03
C ARG A 217 21.96 -11.34 6.18
N ILE A 218 21.33 -10.44 5.41
CA ILE A 218 21.60 -9.00 5.50
C ILE A 218 21.29 -8.47 6.91
N THR A 219 20.14 -8.85 7.48
CA THR A 219 19.78 -8.45 8.84
C THR A 219 20.84 -8.89 9.85
N THR A 220 21.30 -10.14 9.78
CA THR A 220 22.36 -10.66 10.67
C THR A 220 23.64 -9.84 10.51
N LEU A 221 24.09 -9.61 9.28
CA LEU A 221 25.26 -8.82 8.97
C LEU A 221 25.16 -7.39 9.54
N LEU A 222 24.02 -6.72 9.34
CA LEU A 222 23.81 -5.36 9.84
C LEU A 222 23.86 -5.32 11.37
N ARG A 223 23.24 -6.29 12.05
CA ARG A 223 23.28 -6.36 13.54
C ARG A 223 24.65 -6.67 14.09
N GLU A 224 25.51 -7.40 13.35
CA GLU A 224 26.92 -7.62 13.68
C GLU A 224 27.75 -6.34 13.52
N ILE A 225 27.45 -5.53 12.49
CA ILE A 225 28.15 -4.25 12.25
C ILE A 225 27.70 -3.22 13.29
N ASN A 226 26.41 -2.97 13.41
CA ASN A 226 25.81 -2.07 14.40
C ASN A 226 24.33 -2.41 14.59
N PRO A 227 23.87 -2.79 15.79
CA PRO A 227 22.46 -3.10 16.08
C PRO A 227 21.47 -1.96 15.77
N GLU A 228 21.95 -0.71 15.76
CA GLU A 228 21.13 0.47 15.49
C GLU A 228 21.03 0.83 14.00
N LEU A 229 21.48 -0.03 13.07
CA LEU A 229 21.26 0.16 11.64
C LEU A 229 19.85 -0.28 11.25
N ALA A 230 19.03 0.66 10.81
CA ALA A 230 17.69 0.37 10.31
C ALA A 230 17.74 -0.30 8.92
N TYR A 231 17.02 -1.40 8.73
CA TYR A 231 16.91 -2.08 7.43
C TYR A 231 15.50 -1.92 6.86
N CYS A 232 15.35 -1.15 5.81
CA CYS A 232 14.11 -1.03 5.04
C CYS A 232 13.65 -2.39 4.50
N SER A 233 12.39 -2.74 4.65
CA SER A 233 11.74 -4.02 4.39
C SER A 233 11.84 -5.05 5.53
N VAL A 234 12.48 -4.71 6.64
CA VAL A 234 12.55 -5.54 7.85
C VAL A 234 12.12 -4.73 9.08
N ASP A 235 12.79 -3.62 9.35
CA ASP A 235 12.54 -2.77 10.52
C ASP A 235 11.42 -1.72 10.24
N TYR A 236 11.35 -1.25 9.02
CA TYR A 236 10.27 -0.43 8.49
C TYR A 236 10.01 -0.81 7.03
N VAL A 237 8.87 -0.42 6.47
CA VAL A 237 8.50 -0.73 5.08
C VAL A 237 8.28 0.54 4.31
N ARG A 238 8.96 0.64 3.17
CA ARG A 238 8.78 1.71 2.21
C ARG A 238 7.86 1.25 1.07
N GLN A 239 6.85 2.04 0.79
CA GLN A 239 5.92 1.82 -0.31
C GLN A 239 5.80 3.08 -1.17
N GLU A 240 5.75 2.91 -2.49
CA GLU A 240 5.66 4.04 -3.42
C GLU A 240 4.22 4.36 -3.83
N SER A 241 3.90 5.65 -3.84
CA SER A 241 2.74 6.24 -4.53
C SER A 241 3.24 6.98 -5.75
N ASN A 242 2.95 6.46 -6.94
CA ASN A 242 3.50 6.97 -8.19
C ASN A 242 2.44 7.15 -9.28
N SER A 243 2.74 8.00 -10.28
CA SER A 243 1.93 8.25 -11.46
C SER A 243 2.80 8.06 -12.69
N GLU A 244 2.71 6.91 -13.33
CA GLU A 244 3.48 6.62 -14.53
C GLU A 244 2.62 6.83 -15.78
N PHE A 245 3.27 7.29 -16.86
CA PHE A 245 2.68 7.30 -18.19
C PHE A 245 2.23 5.91 -18.60
N GLY A 246 1.01 5.80 -19.15
CA GLY A 246 0.46 4.53 -19.61
C GLY A 246 -0.10 3.63 -18.50
N ARG A 247 -0.15 4.07 -17.25
CA ARG A 247 -0.91 3.37 -16.22
C ARG A 247 -2.40 3.44 -16.48
N GLU A 248 -3.10 2.42 -15.97
CA GLU A 248 -4.55 2.32 -16.03
C GLU A 248 -5.23 3.59 -15.48
N LEU A 249 -6.20 4.08 -16.21
CA LEU A 249 -7.00 5.23 -15.83
C LEU A 249 -8.39 4.78 -15.30
N PRO A 250 -9.00 5.58 -14.42
CA PRO A 250 -8.51 6.80 -13.77
C PRO A 250 -7.36 6.53 -12.80
N HIS A 251 -6.55 7.54 -12.54
CA HIS A 251 -5.51 7.41 -11.50
C HIS A 251 -6.16 7.12 -10.14
N TRP A 252 -5.57 6.17 -9.42
CA TRP A 252 -6.09 5.73 -8.13
C TRP A 252 -5.87 6.82 -7.05
N GLN A 253 -6.92 7.58 -6.72
CA GLN A 253 -6.85 8.73 -5.81
C GLN A 253 -6.55 8.36 -4.34
N TYR A 254 -6.81 7.12 -3.92
CA TYR A 254 -6.57 6.65 -2.55
C TYR A 254 -5.28 5.83 -2.40
N GLN A 255 -4.34 5.96 -3.32
CA GLN A 255 -3.12 5.14 -3.33
C GLN A 255 -2.30 5.34 -2.06
N ALA A 256 -2.08 6.58 -1.64
CA ALA A 256 -1.28 6.89 -0.46
C ALA A 256 -1.96 6.41 0.83
N SER A 257 -3.25 6.66 0.99
CA SER A 257 -4.05 6.19 2.13
C SER A 257 -4.02 4.67 2.27
N SER A 258 -4.31 3.97 1.16
CA SER A 258 -4.38 2.51 1.14
C SER A 258 -3.01 1.87 1.40
N ASN A 259 -1.94 2.43 0.87
CA ASN A 259 -0.58 1.95 1.14
C ASN A 259 -0.22 2.11 2.62
N ALA A 260 -0.48 3.28 3.20
CA ALA A 260 -0.21 3.54 4.62
C ALA A 260 -1.00 2.58 5.54
N ARG A 261 -2.33 2.45 5.32
CA ARG A 261 -3.18 1.52 6.08
C ARG A 261 -2.71 0.08 5.98
N ALA A 262 -2.39 -0.40 4.77
CA ALA A 262 -2.00 -1.79 4.55
C ALA A 262 -0.69 -2.16 5.25
N ILE A 263 0.30 -1.28 5.24
CA ILE A 263 1.59 -1.52 5.92
C ILE A 263 1.41 -1.47 7.44
N ARG A 264 0.71 -0.45 7.94
CA ARG A 264 0.43 -0.33 9.38
C ARG A 264 -0.41 -1.49 9.90
N GLY A 265 -1.38 -1.96 9.11
CA GLY A 265 -2.17 -3.15 9.42
C GLY A 265 -1.38 -4.46 9.42
N MET A 266 -0.13 -4.47 8.98
CA MET A 266 0.82 -5.56 9.17
C MET A 266 1.65 -5.43 10.46
N GLY A 267 1.42 -4.37 11.24
CA GLY A 267 2.18 -4.04 12.44
C GLY A 267 3.59 -3.51 12.13
N GLN A 268 3.75 -2.84 10.98
CA GLN A 268 5.03 -2.27 10.56
C GLN A 268 4.96 -0.75 10.46
N GLU A 269 6.07 -0.09 10.73
CA GLU A 269 6.23 1.33 10.45
C GLU A 269 6.20 1.55 8.93
N ALA A 270 5.47 2.58 8.51
CA ALA A 270 5.20 2.87 7.11
C ALA A 270 5.95 4.13 6.67
N ASP A 271 6.88 3.98 5.73
CA ASP A 271 7.52 5.05 4.98
C ASP A 271 6.85 5.13 3.60
N MET A 272 6.08 6.20 3.35
CA MET A 272 5.24 6.35 2.15
C MET A 272 5.88 7.31 1.16
N ALA A 273 6.64 6.76 0.22
CA ALA A 273 7.31 7.54 -0.81
C ALA A 273 6.33 8.08 -1.86
N ASN A 274 6.19 9.39 -1.88
CA ASN A 274 5.43 10.11 -2.90
C ASN A 274 6.38 10.50 -4.02
N VAL A 275 6.29 9.76 -5.15
CA VAL A 275 7.19 9.89 -6.30
C VAL A 275 6.85 11.14 -7.08
N ASP A 276 7.84 12.02 -7.31
CA ASP A 276 7.68 13.29 -8.01
C ASP A 276 8.28 13.26 -9.43
N PHE A 277 7.82 12.30 -10.23
CA PHE A 277 8.10 12.27 -11.68
C PHE A 277 7.05 11.44 -12.43
N MET A 278 6.87 11.78 -13.72
CA MET A 278 5.80 11.23 -14.57
C MET A 278 6.12 9.87 -15.22
N GLY A 279 7.13 9.16 -14.75
CA GLY A 279 7.53 7.87 -15.28
C GLY A 279 9.01 7.80 -15.61
N PHE A 280 9.53 6.60 -15.87
CA PHE A 280 10.96 6.33 -15.89
C PHE A 280 11.73 7.13 -16.95
N ALA A 281 11.15 7.41 -18.10
CA ALA A 281 11.78 8.19 -19.15
C ALA A 281 11.65 9.72 -18.93
N TYR A 282 10.80 10.16 -17.98
CA TYR A 282 10.42 11.57 -17.80
C TYR A 282 10.66 12.04 -16.35
N ARG A 283 11.78 11.63 -15.76
CA ARG A 283 12.08 11.86 -14.34
C ARG A 283 12.36 13.32 -13.96
N HIS A 284 12.47 14.21 -14.95
CA HIS A 284 12.60 15.65 -14.72
C HIS A 284 11.26 16.37 -14.60
N VAL A 285 10.17 15.75 -15.07
CA VAL A 285 8.83 16.33 -15.04
C VAL A 285 8.17 16.00 -13.71
N ALA A 286 7.85 17.01 -12.93
CA ALA A 286 7.16 16.85 -11.65
C ALA A 286 5.72 16.33 -11.81
N VAL A 287 5.24 15.62 -10.83
CA VAL A 287 3.83 15.26 -10.70
C VAL A 287 3.01 16.50 -10.34
N ASN A 288 1.74 16.52 -10.74
CA ASN A 288 0.83 17.60 -10.42
C ASN A 288 0.89 17.99 -8.92
N PRO A 289 1.13 19.28 -8.58
CA PRO A 289 1.29 19.72 -7.20
C PRO A 289 0.09 19.42 -6.30
N ALA A 290 -1.14 19.50 -6.82
CA ALA A 290 -2.34 19.18 -6.04
C ALA A 290 -2.42 17.69 -5.70
N LEU A 291 -1.98 16.79 -6.61
CA LEU A 291 -1.88 15.37 -6.33
C LEU A 291 -0.80 15.06 -5.28
N GLN A 292 0.35 15.74 -5.34
CA GLN A 292 1.40 15.56 -4.33
C GLN A 292 0.92 15.99 -2.94
N GLU A 293 0.26 17.14 -2.84
CA GLU A 293 -0.31 17.60 -1.57
C GLU A 293 -1.36 16.62 -1.04
N LEU A 294 -2.29 16.16 -1.88
CA LEU A 294 -3.30 15.17 -1.50
C LEU A 294 -2.67 13.89 -0.94
N ARG A 295 -1.69 13.32 -1.64
CA ARG A 295 -1.00 12.09 -1.21
C ARG A 295 -0.29 12.25 0.13
N LEU A 296 0.35 13.39 0.35
CA LEU A 296 1.03 13.67 1.62
C LEU A 296 0.04 13.81 2.77
N TRP A 297 -1.08 14.53 2.58
CA TRP A 297 -2.14 14.60 3.58
C TRP A 297 -2.77 13.23 3.85
N GLN A 298 -3.02 12.44 2.82
CA GLN A 298 -3.51 11.07 2.96
C GLN A 298 -2.54 10.19 3.76
N THR A 299 -1.24 10.28 3.48
CA THR A 299 -0.22 9.54 4.23
C THR A 299 -0.26 9.93 5.71
N LEU A 300 -0.23 11.22 6.00
CA LEU A 300 -0.22 11.75 7.37
C LEU A 300 -1.50 11.39 8.13
N ALA A 301 -2.67 11.57 7.50
CA ALA A 301 -3.97 11.24 8.06
C ALA A 301 -4.12 9.74 8.37
N ASN A 302 -3.41 8.88 7.65
CA ASN A 302 -3.36 7.44 7.93
C ASN A 302 -2.13 7.04 8.78
N PHE A 303 -1.55 8.01 9.48
CA PHE A 303 -0.45 7.83 10.45
C PHE A 303 0.80 7.18 9.85
N GLY A 304 1.05 7.39 8.56
CA GLY A 304 2.25 6.96 7.85
C GLY A 304 3.33 8.03 7.86
N GLY A 305 4.59 7.62 7.73
CA GLY A 305 5.72 8.52 7.56
C GLY A 305 5.76 9.13 6.16
N LEU A 306 6.13 10.40 6.09
CA LEU A 306 6.26 11.13 4.83
C LEU A 306 7.60 10.82 4.16
N ASP A 307 7.58 10.56 2.84
CA ASP A 307 8.76 10.52 1.99
C ASP A 307 8.46 11.23 0.66
N TYR A 308 9.32 12.13 0.28
CA TYR A 308 9.27 12.84 -1.01
C TYR A 308 10.43 12.39 -1.87
N TYR A 309 10.11 11.63 -2.91
CA TYR A 309 11.06 11.01 -3.81
C TYR A 309 11.21 11.80 -5.11
N VAL A 310 12.39 12.39 -5.31
CA VAL A 310 12.76 13.15 -6.51
C VAL A 310 13.96 12.53 -7.22
N MET A 311 14.21 12.93 -8.46
CA MET A 311 15.44 12.60 -9.19
C MET A 311 16.41 13.76 -9.14
N GLY A 312 17.67 13.45 -8.80
CA GLY A 312 18.76 14.42 -8.80
C GLY A 312 18.77 15.30 -7.55
N ARG A 313 19.53 16.38 -7.63
CA ARG A 313 19.74 17.30 -6.51
C ARG A 313 18.52 18.21 -6.31
N LEU A 314 18.17 18.47 -5.03
CA LEU A 314 17.01 19.31 -4.68
C LEU A 314 17.20 20.78 -5.10
N TYR A 315 18.39 21.32 -4.85
CA TYR A 315 18.64 22.75 -4.97
C TYR A 315 18.63 23.27 -6.41
N ASP A 316 18.94 22.42 -7.39
CA ASP A 316 19.02 22.78 -8.81
C ASP A 316 18.04 21.97 -9.70
N LYS A 317 17.04 21.31 -9.09
CA LYS A 317 15.96 20.69 -9.86
C LYS A 317 15.24 21.75 -10.69
N GLU A 318 15.01 21.49 -11.97
CA GLU A 318 14.38 22.44 -12.89
C GLU A 318 12.89 22.65 -12.55
N ASP A 319 12.13 21.55 -12.45
CA ASP A 319 10.72 21.61 -12.12
C ASP A 319 10.52 21.49 -10.60
N LYS A 320 10.34 22.62 -9.95
CA LYS A 320 10.05 22.75 -8.50
C LYS A 320 8.58 23.05 -8.20
N SER A 321 7.68 22.81 -9.14
CA SER A 321 6.27 23.20 -9.03
C SER A 321 5.57 22.62 -7.80
N ALA A 322 5.94 21.41 -7.38
CA ALA A 322 5.37 20.75 -6.19
C ALA A 322 6.00 21.22 -4.86
N TYR A 323 7.20 21.83 -4.87
CA TYR A 323 7.95 22.14 -3.64
C TYR A 323 7.17 22.93 -2.59
N PRO A 324 6.48 24.05 -2.91
CA PRO A 324 5.76 24.80 -1.89
C PRO A 324 4.70 23.98 -1.15
N ARG A 325 4.04 23.05 -1.85
CA ARG A 325 3.00 22.22 -1.26
C ARG A 325 3.59 21.10 -0.41
N VAL A 326 4.66 20.48 -0.88
CA VAL A 326 5.39 19.45 -0.11
C VAL A 326 5.97 20.06 1.16
N GLN A 327 6.65 21.21 1.05
CA GLN A 327 7.22 21.93 2.20
C GLN A 327 6.15 22.32 3.22
N LYS A 328 4.95 22.71 2.78
CA LYS A 328 3.81 22.99 3.66
C LYS A 328 3.46 21.78 4.54
N VAL A 329 3.28 20.60 3.92
CA VAL A 329 2.87 19.39 4.65
C VAL A 329 4.01 18.86 5.55
N PHE A 330 5.25 18.91 5.08
CA PHE A 330 6.41 18.52 5.88
C PHE A 330 6.62 19.43 7.10
N ARG A 331 6.43 20.73 6.95
CA ARG A 331 6.46 21.69 8.06
C ARG A 331 5.37 21.39 9.06
N TYR A 332 4.14 21.21 8.60
CA TYR A 332 3.02 20.83 9.46
C TYR A 332 3.32 19.56 10.27
N ALA A 333 3.85 18.52 9.63
CA ALA A 333 4.23 17.30 10.32
C ALA A 333 5.37 17.49 11.32
N ALA A 334 6.28 18.45 11.07
CA ALA A 334 7.36 18.80 12.02
C ALA A 334 6.85 19.57 13.24
N GLU A 335 5.86 20.43 13.05
CA GLU A 335 5.23 21.22 14.13
C GLU A 335 4.30 20.38 15.02
N HIS A 336 3.80 19.23 14.52
CA HIS A 336 2.81 18.37 15.18
C HIS A 336 3.25 16.91 15.28
N GLU A 337 4.53 16.65 15.53
CA GLU A 337 5.08 15.28 15.65
C GLU A 337 4.37 14.44 16.72
N ASP A 338 4.04 15.06 17.85
CA ASP A 338 3.35 14.42 18.97
C ASP A 338 1.95 13.90 18.60
N VAL A 339 1.29 14.55 17.66
CA VAL A 339 -0.04 14.19 17.16
C VAL A 339 0.01 13.21 15.99
N CYS A 340 1.03 13.33 15.14
CA CYS A 340 1.15 12.51 13.93
C CYS A 340 1.75 11.12 14.16
N CYS A 341 2.49 10.92 15.26
CA CYS A 341 3.25 9.69 15.52
C CYS A 341 2.73 8.90 16.72
N GLY A 342 2.89 7.58 16.67
CA GLY A 342 2.49 6.69 17.76
C GLY A 342 0.98 6.59 17.99
N VAL A 343 0.18 6.96 16.99
CA VAL A 343 -1.28 6.94 17.03
C VAL A 343 -1.79 5.57 16.58
N THR A 344 -2.76 5.02 17.31
CA THR A 344 -3.44 3.77 16.96
C THR A 344 -4.79 4.08 16.33
N SER A 345 -5.10 3.47 15.18
CA SER A 345 -6.40 3.64 14.51
C SER A 345 -7.56 3.19 15.41
N ALA A 346 -8.65 3.96 15.42
CA ALA A 346 -9.90 3.66 16.13
C ALA A 346 -10.91 2.87 15.29
N ALA A 347 -10.57 2.52 14.04
CA ALA A 347 -11.44 1.76 13.15
C ALA A 347 -11.76 0.37 13.69
N ASP A 348 -13.01 -0.07 13.49
CA ASP A 348 -13.51 -1.41 13.88
C ASP A 348 -13.91 -2.28 12.66
N THR A 349 -13.60 -1.83 11.47
CA THR A 349 -13.74 -2.57 10.21
C THR A 349 -12.36 -2.81 9.60
N LEU A 350 -12.09 -4.04 9.13
CA LEU A 350 -10.84 -4.43 8.49
C LEU A 350 -11.08 -4.89 7.06
N LEU A 351 -10.37 -4.30 6.11
CA LEU A 351 -10.31 -4.77 4.73
C LEU A 351 -9.03 -5.56 4.51
N VAL A 352 -9.15 -6.79 4.00
CA VAL A 352 -7.99 -7.64 3.71
C VAL A 352 -7.64 -7.56 2.24
N ARG A 353 -6.41 -7.14 1.92
CA ARG A 353 -5.88 -7.09 0.55
C ARG A 353 -5.03 -8.32 0.24
N GLU A 354 -5.16 -8.83 -0.96
CA GLU A 354 -4.25 -9.85 -1.50
C GLU A 354 -2.99 -9.20 -2.10
N ALA A 355 -3.16 -8.09 -2.83
CA ALA A 355 -2.09 -7.43 -3.56
C ALA A 355 -1.25 -6.49 -2.68
N TYR A 356 0.07 -6.69 -2.71
CA TYR A 356 1.01 -5.89 -1.92
C TYR A 356 1.12 -4.43 -2.41
N VAL A 357 1.24 -4.21 -3.71
CA VAL A 357 1.56 -2.87 -4.26
C VAL A 357 0.33 -2.15 -4.78
N ILE A 358 -0.45 -2.82 -5.62
CA ILE A 358 -1.61 -2.23 -6.29
C ILE A 358 -2.82 -3.08 -5.96
N PRO A 359 -3.83 -2.52 -5.27
CA PRO A 359 -5.08 -3.22 -5.03
C PRO A 359 -5.74 -3.63 -6.35
N ASN A 360 -6.37 -4.80 -6.39
CA ASN A 360 -7.17 -5.22 -7.54
C ASN A 360 -8.47 -4.40 -7.64
N PRO A 361 -9.24 -4.47 -8.75
CA PRO A 361 -10.46 -3.68 -8.92
C PRO A 361 -11.50 -3.88 -7.81
N GLU A 362 -11.66 -5.09 -7.28
CA GLU A 362 -12.60 -5.36 -6.18
C GLU A 362 -12.13 -4.72 -4.87
N GLU A 363 -10.83 -4.83 -4.55
CA GLU A 363 -10.24 -4.16 -3.40
C GLU A 363 -10.36 -2.63 -3.50
N ARG A 364 -10.09 -2.04 -4.68
CA ARG A 364 -10.25 -0.60 -4.91
C ARG A 364 -11.68 -0.13 -4.75
N GLY A 365 -12.63 -0.91 -5.25
CA GLY A 365 -14.05 -0.60 -5.09
C GLY A 365 -14.49 -0.63 -3.64
N TRP A 366 -14.02 -1.59 -2.84
CA TRP A 366 -14.29 -1.63 -1.40
C TRP A 366 -13.64 -0.47 -0.65
N ILE A 367 -12.37 -0.13 -0.94
CA ILE A 367 -11.70 1.03 -0.35
C ILE A 367 -12.49 2.30 -0.66
N ARG A 368 -12.91 2.47 -1.92
CA ARG A 368 -13.72 3.59 -2.37
C ARG A 368 -15.07 3.63 -1.64
N ALA A 369 -15.80 2.53 -1.60
CA ALA A 369 -17.11 2.45 -0.96
C ALA A 369 -17.04 2.76 0.55
N LEU A 370 -16.06 2.22 1.26
CA LEU A 370 -15.85 2.48 2.68
C LEU A 370 -15.51 3.96 2.95
N THR A 371 -14.61 4.53 2.15
CA THR A 371 -14.21 5.94 2.26
C THR A 371 -15.38 6.87 1.96
N GLU A 372 -16.07 6.68 0.86
CA GLU A 372 -17.19 7.53 0.41
C GLU A 372 -18.47 7.34 1.24
N SER A 373 -18.55 6.22 1.99
CA SER A 373 -19.61 5.98 2.99
C SER A 373 -19.20 6.39 4.42
N HIS A 374 -18.02 6.98 4.59
CA HIS A 374 -17.47 7.43 5.88
C HIS A 374 -17.48 6.34 6.96
N ILE A 375 -17.22 5.10 6.59
CA ILE A 375 -16.99 3.99 7.50
C ILE A 375 -15.50 3.93 7.79
N LEU A 376 -15.12 4.07 9.06
CA LEU A 376 -13.73 3.98 9.47
C LEU A 376 -13.21 2.55 9.29
N PHE A 377 -12.08 2.38 8.60
CA PHE A 377 -11.52 1.07 8.34
C PHE A 377 -9.99 1.06 8.31
N ASP A 378 -9.46 -0.08 8.69
CA ASP A 378 -8.05 -0.44 8.49
C ASP A 378 -7.90 -1.36 7.27
N GLU A 379 -6.70 -1.43 6.74
CA GLU A 379 -6.32 -2.41 5.72
C GLU A 379 -5.20 -3.30 6.23
N THR A 380 -5.18 -4.57 5.82
CA THR A 380 -4.02 -5.46 5.99
C THR A 380 -3.84 -6.32 4.76
N LEU A 381 -2.64 -6.89 4.60
CA LEU A 381 -2.43 -7.93 3.59
C LEU A 381 -2.83 -9.29 4.16
N SER A 382 -3.19 -10.23 3.28
CA SER A 382 -3.60 -11.59 3.68
C SER A 382 -2.59 -12.27 4.62
N GLY A 383 -1.29 -12.02 4.44
CA GLY A 383 -0.23 -12.49 5.33
C GLY A 383 -0.22 -11.86 6.73
N GLY A 384 -0.83 -10.70 6.91
CA GLY A 384 -0.95 -9.98 8.19
C GLY A 384 -1.95 -10.60 9.14
N LEU A 385 -2.99 -11.27 8.61
CA LEU A 385 -4.06 -11.89 9.41
C LEU A 385 -3.56 -12.88 10.48
N ALA A 386 -2.40 -13.46 10.30
CA ALA A 386 -1.80 -14.36 11.27
C ALA A 386 -1.24 -13.64 12.52
N LYS A 387 -1.02 -12.33 12.45
CA LYS A 387 -0.27 -11.55 13.47
C LYS A 387 -1.13 -10.50 14.17
N ILE A 388 -2.08 -9.87 13.47
CA ILE A 388 -2.89 -8.77 14.00
C ILE A 388 -3.90 -9.25 15.05
N ASP A 389 -4.31 -8.36 15.93
CA ASP A 389 -5.41 -8.60 16.87
C ASP A 389 -6.75 -8.47 16.14
N LEU A 390 -7.42 -9.62 15.90
CA LEU A 390 -8.74 -9.64 15.29
C LEU A 390 -9.84 -9.15 16.24
N GLY A 391 -9.64 -9.21 17.54
CA GLY A 391 -10.61 -8.78 18.56
C GLY A 391 -10.93 -7.28 18.52
N LYS A 392 -10.05 -6.48 17.91
CA LYS A 392 -10.28 -5.06 17.63
C LYS A 392 -11.46 -4.83 16.67
N TYR A 393 -11.70 -5.76 15.74
CA TYR A 393 -12.62 -5.55 14.62
C TYR A 393 -13.96 -6.23 14.85
N LYS A 394 -15.04 -5.56 14.42
CA LYS A 394 -16.41 -6.10 14.38
C LYS A 394 -16.73 -6.70 13.01
N THR A 395 -16.13 -6.15 11.95
CA THR A 395 -16.30 -6.62 10.57
C THR A 395 -14.95 -6.82 9.91
N ILE A 396 -14.79 -7.96 9.22
CA ILE A 396 -13.64 -8.22 8.33
C ILE A 396 -14.19 -8.48 6.92
N ILE A 397 -13.63 -7.77 5.93
CA ILE A 397 -14.02 -7.86 4.52
C ILE A 397 -12.91 -8.58 3.75
N LEU A 398 -13.28 -9.64 3.03
CA LEU A 398 -12.43 -10.42 2.15
C LEU A 398 -12.86 -10.19 0.69
N PRO A 399 -12.33 -9.18 0.00
CA PRO A 399 -12.63 -8.93 -1.41
C PRO A 399 -12.00 -10.04 -2.26
N GLU A 400 -12.77 -10.62 -3.16
CA GLU A 400 -12.29 -11.67 -4.06
C GLU A 400 -11.72 -12.89 -3.32
N LYS A 401 -11.23 -13.90 -4.07
CA LYS A 401 -10.58 -15.07 -3.49
C LYS A 401 -9.28 -14.71 -2.81
N GLN A 402 -9.26 -14.85 -1.51
CA GLN A 402 -8.05 -14.68 -0.71
C GLN A 402 -7.27 -16.00 -0.59
N ARG A 403 -5.96 -15.94 -0.85
CA ARG A 403 -5.05 -17.08 -0.63
C ARG A 403 -4.63 -17.16 0.83
N LEU A 404 -5.58 -17.46 1.69
CA LEU A 404 -5.35 -17.53 3.12
C LEU A 404 -4.64 -18.82 3.51
N ALA A 405 -3.60 -18.71 4.34
CA ALA A 405 -2.94 -19.86 4.94
C ALA A 405 -3.87 -20.54 5.97
N PRO A 406 -3.75 -21.88 6.18
CA PRO A 406 -4.60 -22.58 7.13
C PRO A 406 -4.69 -21.95 8.53
N PRO A 407 -3.61 -21.45 9.15
CA PRO A 407 -3.72 -20.76 10.44
C PRO A 407 -4.58 -19.50 10.42
N ALA A 408 -4.57 -18.74 9.31
CA ALA A 408 -5.42 -17.55 9.17
C ALA A 408 -6.90 -17.94 9.04
N LEU A 409 -7.20 -19.01 8.29
CA LEU A 409 -8.58 -19.54 8.18
C LEU A 409 -9.12 -20.00 9.54
N GLU A 410 -8.31 -20.70 10.32
CA GLU A 410 -8.69 -21.16 11.66
C GLU A 410 -8.97 -19.97 12.60
N ARG A 411 -8.09 -18.97 12.61
CA ARG A 411 -8.30 -17.74 13.39
C ARG A 411 -9.59 -17.00 13.01
N LEU A 412 -9.88 -16.90 11.71
CA LEU A 412 -11.12 -16.29 11.24
C LEU A 412 -12.36 -17.07 11.68
N ASN A 413 -12.32 -18.42 11.60
CA ASN A 413 -13.42 -19.25 12.10
C ASN A 413 -13.69 -19.02 13.59
N VAL A 414 -12.65 -19.04 14.43
CA VAL A 414 -12.77 -18.77 15.86
C VAL A 414 -13.33 -17.37 16.12
N TRP A 415 -12.80 -16.38 15.42
CA TRP A 415 -13.23 -14.98 15.56
C TRP A 415 -14.70 -14.79 15.19
N VAL A 416 -15.19 -15.42 14.11
CA VAL A 416 -16.62 -15.37 13.76
C VAL A 416 -17.47 -16.02 14.85
N GLN A 417 -17.07 -17.19 15.37
CA GLN A 417 -17.80 -17.86 16.44
C GLN A 417 -17.91 -17.03 17.73
N GLN A 418 -16.97 -16.09 17.94
CA GLN A 418 -16.92 -15.17 19.09
C GLN A 418 -17.63 -13.83 18.85
N GLY A 419 -18.41 -13.67 17.79
CA GLY A 419 -19.23 -12.49 17.53
C GLY A 419 -18.80 -11.62 16.35
N GLY A 420 -17.70 -11.97 15.65
CA GLY A 420 -17.24 -11.26 14.46
C GLY A 420 -18.13 -11.46 13.24
N THR A 421 -18.23 -10.48 12.38
CA THR A 421 -18.92 -10.57 11.09
C THR A 421 -17.93 -10.62 9.93
N LEU A 422 -17.91 -11.74 9.21
CA LEU A 422 -17.03 -11.97 8.07
C LEU A 422 -17.80 -11.79 6.76
N LEU A 423 -17.43 -10.80 5.97
CA LEU A 423 -17.98 -10.52 4.64
C LEU A 423 -16.99 -10.98 3.56
N ALA A 424 -17.47 -11.73 2.56
CA ALA A 424 -16.64 -12.12 1.41
C ALA A 424 -17.39 -11.95 0.09
N THR A 425 -16.65 -11.57 -0.97
CA THR A 425 -17.20 -11.35 -2.32
C THR A 425 -16.61 -12.31 -3.34
N GLY A 426 -17.38 -12.60 -4.37
CA GLY A 426 -16.95 -13.42 -5.50
C GLY A 426 -16.58 -14.84 -5.12
N GLU A 427 -15.34 -15.25 -5.38
CA GLU A 427 -14.84 -16.57 -5.02
C GLU A 427 -14.51 -16.62 -3.51
N LEU A 428 -15.09 -17.58 -2.78
CA LEU A 428 -15.00 -17.64 -1.33
C LEU A 428 -13.87 -18.54 -0.85
N PRO A 429 -13.22 -18.22 0.30
CA PRO A 429 -12.41 -19.18 1.02
C PRO A 429 -13.30 -20.27 1.66
N LYS A 430 -12.74 -21.46 1.90
CA LYS A 430 -13.46 -22.56 2.56
C LYS A 430 -13.65 -22.27 4.04
N LEU A 431 -14.76 -21.66 4.40
CA LEU A 431 -15.14 -21.33 5.77
C LEU A 431 -16.59 -21.75 6.01
N LEU A 432 -16.86 -22.35 7.18
CA LEU A 432 -18.18 -22.87 7.54
C LEU A 432 -19.25 -21.76 7.67
N CYS A 433 -18.83 -20.57 8.10
CA CYS A 433 -19.74 -19.45 8.32
C CYS A 433 -20.47 -18.95 7.06
N PHE A 434 -20.07 -19.39 5.86
CA PHE A 434 -20.75 -19.00 4.62
C PHE A 434 -21.90 -19.94 4.21
N GLY A 435 -22.06 -21.07 4.88
CA GLY A 435 -23.17 -21.99 4.65
C GLY A 435 -23.26 -22.61 3.25
N VAL A 436 -22.16 -22.61 2.51
CA VAL A 436 -22.06 -23.25 1.18
C VAL A 436 -21.98 -24.76 1.35
N ARG A 437 -22.87 -25.52 0.68
CA ARG A 437 -22.88 -26.98 0.71
C ARG A 437 -21.69 -27.55 -0.07
N GLU A 438 -20.96 -28.50 0.52
CA GLU A 438 -19.92 -29.23 -0.19
C GLU A 438 -20.54 -30.18 -1.22
N GLY A 439 -19.99 -30.22 -2.45
CA GLY A 439 -20.45 -31.09 -3.54
C GLY A 439 -21.52 -30.48 -4.44
N GLY A 440 -21.99 -29.26 -4.17
CA GLY A 440 -22.85 -28.51 -5.09
C GLY A 440 -22.13 -28.16 -6.41
N ARG A 441 -22.88 -27.75 -7.44
CA ARG A 441 -22.32 -27.29 -8.71
C ARG A 441 -21.49 -26.03 -8.45
N HIS A 442 -20.17 -26.24 -8.30
CA HIS A 442 -19.26 -25.15 -8.03
C HIS A 442 -18.97 -24.36 -9.31
N ASN A 443 -19.19 -23.05 -9.21
CA ASN A 443 -18.53 -22.04 -10.02
C ASN A 443 -18.71 -22.15 -11.53
N LYS A 444 -19.94 -22.08 -11.99
CA LYS A 444 -20.15 -21.61 -13.35
C LYS A 444 -20.19 -20.09 -13.29
N GLU A 445 -19.11 -19.46 -13.75
CA GLU A 445 -19.09 -18.04 -14.01
C GLU A 445 -20.13 -17.73 -15.06
N MET A 446 -21.18 -17.00 -14.66
CA MET A 446 -22.15 -16.44 -15.60
C MET A 446 -21.64 -15.07 -16.02
N LEU A 447 -21.40 -14.89 -17.30
CA LEU A 447 -21.10 -13.59 -17.88
C LEU A 447 -22.40 -12.77 -17.95
N GLY A 448 -22.47 -11.69 -17.15
CA GLY A 448 -23.62 -10.79 -17.11
C GLY A 448 -24.78 -11.34 -16.28
N ALA A 449 -24.87 -10.90 -15.04
CA ALA A 449 -25.97 -11.15 -14.13
C ALA A 449 -26.78 -9.87 -13.93
N MET A 450 -28.10 -9.94 -13.95
CA MET A 450 -28.97 -8.87 -13.47
C MET A 450 -29.46 -9.25 -12.07
N LEU A 451 -29.33 -8.32 -11.13
CA LEU A 451 -29.62 -8.56 -9.71
C LEU A 451 -30.65 -7.55 -9.22
N ARG A 452 -31.62 -8.02 -8.42
CA ARG A 452 -32.62 -7.18 -7.77
C ARG A 452 -32.59 -7.37 -6.27
N VAL A 453 -32.61 -6.25 -5.54
CA VAL A 453 -32.73 -6.19 -4.08
C VAL A 453 -33.86 -5.22 -3.74
N ASP A 454 -34.91 -5.71 -3.09
CA ASP A 454 -36.12 -4.93 -2.79
C ASP A 454 -36.06 -4.29 -1.38
N ASP A 455 -35.26 -4.83 -0.47
CA ASP A 455 -35.20 -4.42 0.95
C ASP A 455 -34.26 -3.25 1.24
N ALA A 456 -33.62 -2.67 0.21
CA ALA A 456 -32.84 -1.45 0.33
C ALA A 456 -33.76 -0.21 0.44
N GLU A 457 -33.19 0.99 0.63
CA GLU A 457 -33.98 2.26 0.68
C GLU A 457 -34.89 2.46 -0.52
N ARG A 458 -34.53 1.89 -1.66
CA ARG A 458 -35.33 1.78 -2.89
C ARG A 458 -35.03 0.45 -3.57
N PRO A 459 -35.89 -0.07 -4.40
CA PRO A 459 -35.55 -1.25 -5.21
C PRO A 459 -34.29 -1.01 -6.04
N LEU A 460 -33.32 -1.89 -5.92
CA LEU A 460 -32.05 -1.82 -6.64
C LEU A 460 -32.04 -2.84 -7.77
N PHE A 461 -31.74 -2.36 -8.97
CA PHE A 461 -31.41 -3.20 -10.12
C PHE A 461 -29.95 -2.98 -10.48
N MET A 462 -29.19 -4.05 -10.56
CA MET A 462 -27.75 -4.00 -10.77
C MET A 462 -27.31 -5.01 -11.81
N VAL A 463 -26.20 -4.72 -12.47
CA VAL A 463 -25.52 -5.66 -13.37
C VAL A 463 -24.24 -6.13 -12.71
N GLY A 464 -24.05 -7.45 -12.63
CA GLY A 464 -22.79 -8.07 -12.26
C GLY A 464 -22.08 -8.61 -13.51
N LYS A 465 -20.78 -8.32 -13.66
CA LYS A 465 -19.99 -8.85 -14.79
C LYS A 465 -19.74 -10.36 -14.67
N SER A 466 -19.72 -10.89 -13.46
CA SER A 466 -19.60 -12.31 -13.14
C SER A 466 -20.44 -12.65 -11.92
N TYR A 467 -20.90 -13.89 -11.84
CA TYR A 467 -21.70 -14.40 -10.74
C TYR A 467 -21.35 -15.87 -10.48
N TRP A 468 -21.22 -16.25 -9.21
CA TRP A 468 -20.98 -17.64 -8.81
C TRP A 468 -22.27 -18.29 -8.30
N GLU A 469 -22.82 -19.22 -9.08
CA GLU A 469 -23.93 -20.06 -8.61
C GLU A 469 -23.43 -20.98 -7.47
N ARG A 470 -24.16 -20.95 -6.35
CA ARG A 470 -23.82 -21.78 -5.17
C ARG A 470 -25.07 -22.34 -4.53
N ASP A 471 -24.92 -23.57 -4.00
CA ASP A 471 -25.94 -24.19 -3.19
C ASP A 471 -25.70 -23.81 -1.72
N TYR A 472 -26.67 -23.18 -1.10
CA TYR A 472 -26.63 -22.75 0.28
C TYR A 472 -27.47 -23.67 1.17
N GLY A 473 -27.10 -23.79 2.46
CA GLY A 473 -27.89 -24.50 3.48
C GLY A 473 -29.23 -23.82 3.76
N GLU A 474 -30.15 -24.54 4.40
CA GLU A 474 -31.49 -24.01 4.73
C GLU A 474 -31.46 -22.89 5.78
N SER A 475 -30.41 -22.84 6.60
CA SER A 475 -30.21 -21.81 7.62
C SER A 475 -29.64 -20.50 7.06
N VAL A 476 -29.34 -20.43 5.76
CA VAL A 476 -28.79 -19.26 5.12
C VAL A 476 -29.91 -18.33 4.68
N GLU A 477 -29.93 -17.12 5.20
CA GLU A 477 -30.78 -16.04 4.77
C GLU A 477 -30.33 -15.55 3.37
N LYS A 478 -31.26 -15.52 2.42
CA LYS A 478 -31.01 -15.07 1.05
C LYS A 478 -31.57 -13.67 0.84
N ILE A 479 -30.76 -12.76 0.33
CA ILE A 479 -31.11 -11.37 0.09
C ILE A 479 -31.11 -11.09 -1.40
N GLY A 480 -32.21 -10.55 -1.91
CA GLY A 480 -32.38 -10.26 -3.33
C GLY A 480 -32.38 -11.51 -4.20
N VAL A 481 -32.45 -11.31 -5.49
CA VAL A 481 -32.56 -12.39 -6.49
C VAL A 481 -31.72 -12.10 -7.72
N LEU A 482 -31.24 -13.17 -8.35
CA LEU A 482 -30.65 -13.14 -9.67
C LEU A 482 -31.79 -13.24 -10.70
N LEU A 483 -31.82 -12.29 -11.63
CA LEU A 483 -32.70 -12.29 -12.80
C LEU A 483 -31.90 -12.74 -14.02
N LYS A 484 -32.53 -13.47 -14.91
CA LYS A 484 -31.90 -13.81 -16.17
C LYS A 484 -31.85 -12.60 -17.09
N PRO A 485 -30.75 -12.40 -17.85
CA PRO A 485 -30.67 -11.29 -18.81
C PRO A 485 -31.75 -11.35 -19.87
N GLU A 486 -32.28 -10.20 -20.21
CA GLU A 486 -33.21 -10.06 -21.34
C GLU A 486 -32.48 -10.30 -22.66
N ARG A 487 -33.26 -10.63 -23.71
CA ARG A 487 -32.68 -10.72 -25.05
C ARG A 487 -32.39 -9.33 -25.59
N PHE A 488 -31.21 -9.16 -26.14
CA PHE A 488 -30.90 -7.95 -26.89
C PHE A 488 -31.57 -8.04 -28.29
N GLY A 489 -32.28 -6.99 -28.69
CA GLY A 489 -32.97 -6.92 -29.97
C GLY A 489 -33.81 -5.64 -30.09
N PRO A 490 -34.80 -5.61 -31.01
CA PRO A 490 -35.76 -4.51 -31.04
C PRO A 490 -36.47 -4.37 -29.69
N PRO A 491 -36.65 -3.13 -29.17
CA PRO A 491 -37.20 -2.89 -27.82
C PRO A 491 -38.54 -3.59 -27.56
N GLU A 492 -39.35 -3.75 -28.59
CA GLU A 492 -40.66 -4.42 -28.54
C GLU A 492 -40.56 -5.90 -28.15
N LEU A 493 -39.40 -6.50 -28.31
CA LEU A 493 -39.11 -7.92 -28.00
C LEU A 493 -38.17 -8.13 -26.83
N CYS A 494 -37.71 -7.03 -26.18
CA CYS A 494 -36.79 -7.05 -25.06
C CYS A 494 -37.56 -6.91 -23.73
N TYR A 495 -38.04 -8.03 -23.20
CA TYR A 495 -38.75 -8.11 -21.91
C TYR A 495 -38.38 -9.41 -21.18
N PRO A 496 -38.51 -9.44 -19.85
CA PRO A 496 -38.25 -10.65 -19.07
C PRO A 496 -39.21 -11.76 -19.47
N THR A 497 -38.70 -12.91 -19.88
CA THR A 497 -39.47 -14.09 -20.25
C THR A 497 -39.47 -15.18 -19.21
N GLU A 498 -38.59 -15.07 -18.20
CA GLU A 498 -38.41 -16.09 -17.20
C GLU A 498 -38.59 -15.52 -15.77
N ALA A 499 -39.07 -16.38 -14.87
CA ALA A 499 -39.18 -16.03 -13.45
C ALA A 499 -37.80 -15.74 -12.83
N PRO A 500 -37.75 -14.92 -11.76
CA PRO A 500 -36.53 -14.78 -10.94
C PRO A 500 -36.02 -16.15 -10.49
N THR A 501 -34.70 -16.28 -10.35
CA THR A 501 -34.07 -17.50 -9.85
C THR A 501 -34.08 -17.55 -8.33
N ASP A 502 -33.73 -18.70 -7.74
CA ASP A 502 -33.49 -18.85 -6.30
C ASP A 502 -32.09 -18.42 -5.85
N TYR A 503 -31.27 -17.92 -6.79
CA TYR A 503 -29.92 -17.46 -6.50
C TYR A 503 -29.92 -16.03 -5.92
N PRO A 504 -29.29 -15.78 -4.77
CA PRO A 504 -29.35 -14.51 -4.05
C PRO A 504 -28.36 -13.47 -4.59
N ALA A 505 -28.65 -12.18 -4.39
CA ALA A 505 -27.69 -11.11 -4.57
C ALA A 505 -26.63 -11.06 -3.44
N ALA A 506 -27.06 -11.40 -2.22
CA ALA A 506 -26.20 -11.59 -1.06
C ALA A 506 -26.81 -12.65 -0.13
N THR A 507 -26.02 -13.15 0.84
CA THR A 507 -26.49 -14.05 1.88
C THR A 507 -25.98 -13.64 3.26
N ARG A 508 -26.69 -14.06 4.29
CA ARG A 508 -26.26 -13.94 5.69
C ARG A 508 -26.52 -15.25 6.43
N MET A 509 -25.57 -15.68 7.25
CA MET A 509 -25.71 -16.88 8.07
C MET A 509 -25.16 -16.64 9.47
N ALA A 510 -25.92 -17.00 10.49
CA ALA A 510 -25.42 -17.02 11.86
C ALA A 510 -24.40 -18.17 12.04
N CYS A 511 -23.30 -17.88 12.74
CA CYS A 511 -22.24 -18.83 13.01
C CYS A 511 -21.64 -18.57 14.39
N GLY A 512 -22.04 -19.36 15.39
CA GLY A 512 -21.78 -19.05 16.79
C GLY A 512 -22.48 -17.77 17.21
N GLU A 513 -21.73 -16.82 17.79
CA GLU A 513 -22.25 -15.50 18.18
C GLU A 513 -22.14 -14.46 17.04
N GLY A 514 -21.46 -14.78 15.94
CA GLY A 514 -21.23 -13.89 14.80
C GLY A 514 -21.95 -14.31 13.53
N PHE A 515 -21.51 -13.74 12.40
CA PHE A 515 -22.15 -13.92 11.11
C PHE A 515 -21.14 -14.10 9.98
N GLY A 516 -21.51 -14.93 9.00
CA GLY A 516 -20.91 -14.93 7.67
C GLY A 516 -21.84 -14.27 6.67
N VAL A 517 -21.31 -13.33 5.90
CA VAL A 517 -22.01 -12.63 4.82
C VAL A 517 -21.32 -12.92 3.51
N THR A 518 -22.07 -13.28 2.46
CA THR A 518 -21.46 -13.49 1.15
C THR A 518 -22.16 -12.68 0.07
N ILE A 519 -21.38 -12.21 -0.88
CA ILE A 519 -21.85 -11.60 -2.12
C ILE A 519 -21.28 -12.45 -3.27
N PRO A 520 -22.07 -13.30 -3.93
CA PRO A 520 -21.57 -14.25 -4.92
C PRO A 520 -21.22 -13.60 -6.27
N TRP A 521 -20.78 -12.36 -6.27
CA TRP A 521 -20.34 -11.57 -7.41
C TRP A 521 -19.42 -10.44 -6.95
N TYR A 522 -18.96 -9.55 -7.85
CA TYR A 522 -18.02 -8.46 -7.55
C TYR A 522 -18.66 -7.08 -7.68
N PRO A 523 -19.49 -6.64 -6.72
CA PRO A 523 -20.16 -5.33 -6.77
C PRO A 523 -19.18 -4.17 -6.70
N ALA A 524 -18.12 -4.32 -5.92
CA ALA A 524 -17.15 -3.27 -5.72
C ALA A 524 -16.29 -3.05 -6.98
N THR A 525 -15.96 -4.11 -7.73
CA THR A 525 -15.35 -3.98 -9.07
C THR A 525 -16.21 -3.12 -9.99
N ASN A 526 -17.52 -3.38 -10.03
CA ASN A 526 -18.43 -2.61 -10.86
C ASN A 526 -18.50 -1.15 -10.39
N TYR A 527 -18.56 -0.93 -9.07
CA TYR A 527 -18.53 0.43 -8.52
C TYR A 527 -17.22 1.16 -8.87
N TYR A 528 -16.08 0.50 -8.78
CA TYR A 528 -14.80 1.09 -9.17
C TYR A 528 -14.73 1.43 -10.66
N THR A 529 -15.18 0.53 -11.54
CA THR A 529 -15.03 0.68 -13.00
C THR A 529 -16.08 1.57 -13.63
N ASP A 530 -17.32 1.49 -13.18
CA ASP A 530 -18.47 2.12 -13.83
C ASP A 530 -19.08 3.27 -13.00
N GLY A 531 -18.94 3.24 -11.66
CA GLY A 531 -19.22 4.38 -10.77
C GLY A 531 -20.68 4.73 -10.53
N PHE A 532 -21.64 3.87 -10.94
CA PHE A 532 -23.07 4.14 -10.70
C PHE A 532 -23.45 3.94 -9.23
N ASP A 533 -24.37 4.77 -8.76
CA ASP A 533 -24.80 4.83 -7.36
C ASP A 533 -25.49 3.56 -6.87
N ASN A 534 -26.19 2.81 -7.72
CA ASN A 534 -26.86 1.56 -7.32
C ASN A 534 -25.91 0.57 -6.64
N TRP A 535 -24.68 0.47 -7.13
CA TRP A 535 -23.68 -0.40 -6.48
C TRP A 535 -23.22 0.15 -5.13
N LEU A 536 -23.04 1.45 -5.00
CA LEU A 536 -22.69 2.07 -3.73
C LEU A 536 -23.81 1.87 -2.69
N VAL A 537 -25.05 2.14 -3.06
CA VAL A 537 -26.23 1.93 -2.19
C VAL A 537 -26.35 0.46 -1.77
N PHE A 538 -26.07 -0.49 -2.67
CA PHE A 538 -26.03 -1.91 -2.33
C PHE A 538 -24.89 -2.24 -1.34
N LEU A 539 -23.69 -1.72 -1.57
CA LEU A 539 -22.56 -1.92 -0.66
C LEU A 539 -22.84 -1.30 0.71
N GLN A 540 -23.44 -0.12 0.78
CA GLN A 540 -23.88 0.52 2.02
C GLN A 540 -24.95 -0.32 2.74
N TYR A 541 -25.94 -0.85 2.01
CA TYR A 541 -26.94 -1.76 2.56
C TYR A 541 -26.28 -2.99 3.19
N VAL A 542 -25.34 -3.64 2.49
CA VAL A 542 -24.61 -4.80 3.03
C VAL A 542 -23.83 -4.41 4.30
N LEU A 543 -23.09 -3.31 4.25
CA LEU A 543 -22.27 -2.85 5.38
C LEU A 543 -23.10 -2.49 6.62
N THR A 544 -24.27 -1.86 6.44
CA THR A 544 -25.05 -1.31 7.57
C THR A 544 -26.20 -2.20 8.03
N LYS A 545 -26.73 -3.08 7.15
CA LYS A 545 -27.86 -3.98 7.49
C LYS A 545 -27.42 -5.42 7.70
N LEU A 546 -26.44 -5.91 6.94
CA LEU A 546 -25.96 -7.29 7.06
C LEU A 546 -24.70 -7.37 7.93
N CYS A 547 -23.90 -6.31 7.97
CA CYS A 547 -22.75 -6.15 8.84
C CYS A 547 -23.00 -5.02 9.87
N PRO A 548 -22.28 -5.01 11.02
CA PRO A 548 -22.45 -4.00 12.05
C PRO A 548 -21.66 -2.70 11.78
N CYS A 549 -21.34 -2.38 10.54
CA CYS A 549 -20.62 -1.17 10.19
C CYS A 549 -21.49 0.07 10.39
N ARG A 550 -20.88 1.16 10.86
CA ARG A 550 -21.58 2.42 11.12
C ARG A 550 -20.81 3.59 10.50
N PRO A 551 -21.43 4.35 9.58
CA PRO A 551 -20.87 5.61 9.11
C PRO A 551 -20.68 6.58 10.28
N VAL A 552 -19.58 7.35 10.27
CA VAL A 552 -19.36 8.44 11.22
C VAL A 552 -20.07 9.72 10.80
N SER A 553 -20.62 9.75 9.57
CA SER A 553 -21.41 10.86 9.06
C SER A 553 -22.42 10.40 8.01
N GLU A 554 -23.56 11.10 7.97
CA GLU A 554 -24.56 10.99 6.88
C GLU A 554 -24.56 12.21 5.97
N SER A 555 -23.85 13.28 6.35
CA SER A 555 -23.88 14.57 5.66
C SER A 555 -22.52 15.05 5.14
N LEU A 556 -21.45 14.36 5.48
CA LEU A 556 -20.11 14.68 5.01
C LEU A 556 -20.02 14.46 3.49
N HIS A 557 -19.31 15.35 2.79
CA HIS A 557 -19.14 15.21 1.33
C HIS A 557 -18.41 13.91 1.00
N PRO A 558 -18.87 13.07 0.05
CA PRO A 558 -18.30 11.74 -0.23
C PRO A 558 -16.80 11.73 -0.55
N THR A 559 -16.26 12.83 -1.10
CA THR A 559 -14.84 12.96 -1.41
C THR A 559 -13.95 13.30 -0.21
N VAL A 560 -14.53 13.49 0.98
CA VAL A 560 -13.75 13.72 2.21
C VAL A 560 -13.42 12.40 2.86
N GLU A 561 -12.14 12.09 2.92
CA GLU A 561 -11.63 10.95 3.68
C GLU A 561 -11.53 11.33 5.16
N VAL A 562 -12.03 10.47 6.05
CA VAL A 562 -11.92 10.65 7.50
C VAL A 562 -11.13 9.51 8.11
N THR A 563 -10.22 9.85 9.00
CA THR A 563 -9.55 8.88 9.86
C THR A 563 -9.67 9.30 11.31
N HIS A 564 -9.70 8.33 12.20
CA HIS A 564 -9.79 8.53 13.63
C HIS A 564 -8.71 7.70 14.31
N GLY A 565 -7.94 8.34 15.17
CA GLY A 565 -6.86 7.71 15.91
C GLY A 565 -6.91 7.99 17.40
N ARG A 566 -6.25 7.13 18.18
CA ARG A 566 -6.18 7.21 19.65
C ARG A 566 -4.75 7.17 20.12
N LYS A 567 -4.47 8.00 21.10
CA LYS A 567 -3.25 7.99 21.90
C LYS A 567 -3.63 8.09 23.37
N GLU A 568 -2.72 7.83 24.30
CA GLU A 568 -3.03 7.77 25.74
C GLU A 568 -3.80 9.01 26.25
N ASP A 569 -3.34 10.21 25.86
CA ASP A 569 -3.86 11.47 26.38
C ASP A 569 -4.88 12.18 25.47
N PHE A 570 -5.07 11.72 24.22
CA PHE A 570 -5.96 12.37 23.26
C PHE A 570 -6.46 11.42 22.17
N GLU A 571 -7.50 11.86 21.47
CA GLU A 571 -7.90 11.28 20.19
C GLU A 571 -7.69 12.30 19.08
N VAL A 572 -7.51 11.83 17.85
CA VAL A 572 -7.28 12.71 16.70
C VAL A 572 -8.16 12.29 15.53
N VAL A 573 -8.76 13.26 14.87
CA VAL A 573 -9.54 13.07 13.65
C VAL A 573 -8.94 13.90 12.53
N HIS A 574 -8.64 13.26 11.40
CA HIS A 574 -8.25 13.96 10.18
C HIS A 574 -9.38 13.95 9.17
N PHE A 575 -9.51 15.06 8.46
CA PHE A 575 -10.35 15.27 7.30
C PHE A 575 -9.45 15.60 6.11
N VAL A 576 -9.44 14.76 5.08
CA VAL A 576 -8.69 15.01 3.85
C VAL A 576 -9.64 15.22 2.70
N ASN A 577 -9.61 16.42 2.12
CA ASN A 577 -10.53 16.82 1.08
C ASN A 577 -10.03 16.43 -0.31
N GLY A 578 -10.59 15.37 -0.88
CA GLY A 578 -10.29 14.85 -2.22
C GLY A 578 -11.13 15.45 -3.34
N SER A 579 -11.92 16.52 -3.11
CA SER A 579 -12.84 17.09 -4.10
C SER A 579 -12.14 17.71 -5.33
N GLY A 580 -10.82 17.89 -5.28
CA GLY A 580 -10.02 18.34 -6.42
C GLY A 580 -9.76 17.27 -7.48
N HIS A 581 -10.11 16.00 -7.22
CA HIS A 581 -9.96 14.92 -8.18
C HIS A 581 -11.16 14.87 -9.13
N PHE A 582 -10.91 14.96 -10.43
CA PHE A 582 -11.92 14.81 -11.47
C PHE A 582 -11.40 13.94 -12.62
N GLY A 583 -11.87 12.72 -12.70
CA GLY A 583 -11.44 11.75 -13.70
C GLY A 583 -9.93 11.45 -13.60
N ASN A 584 -9.14 11.97 -14.53
CA ASN A 584 -7.68 11.81 -14.56
C ASN A 584 -6.93 13.05 -14.07
N SER A 585 -7.66 14.08 -13.66
CA SER A 585 -7.08 15.40 -13.31
C SER A 585 -7.15 15.64 -11.82
N PHE A 586 -6.16 16.37 -11.31
CA PHE A 586 -6.10 16.81 -9.93
C PHE A 586 -5.98 18.34 -9.89
N PHE A 587 -6.87 18.96 -9.18
CA PHE A 587 -6.96 20.40 -8.96
C PHE A 587 -6.88 20.69 -7.46
N ASP A 588 -6.84 21.97 -7.11
CA ASP A 588 -7.06 22.37 -5.74
C ASP A 588 -8.46 21.97 -5.29
N PRO A 589 -8.60 21.39 -4.08
CA PRO A 589 -9.91 20.99 -3.61
C PRO A 589 -10.83 22.20 -3.43
N ALA A 590 -12.12 21.98 -3.68
CA ALA A 590 -13.13 22.99 -3.38
C ALA A 590 -13.18 23.27 -1.86
N LEU A 591 -13.43 24.52 -1.48
CA LEU A 591 -13.72 24.84 -0.09
C LEU A 591 -15.10 24.27 0.28
N LEU A 592 -15.11 23.28 1.18
CA LEU A 592 -16.34 22.68 1.68
C LEU A 592 -16.75 23.35 3.02
N THR A 593 -18.05 23.52 3.23
CA THR A 593 -18.56 24.14 4.46
C THR A 593 -19.30 23.12 5.32
N ASP A 594 -19.26 23.35 6.65
CA ASP A 594 -20.03 22.62 7.66
C ASP A 594 -19.89 21.09 7.58
N GLN A 595 -18.66 20.61 7.40
CA GLN A 595 -18.36 19.19 7.32
C GLN A 595 -18.37 18.56 8.72
N SER A 596 -19.30 17.63 8.97
CA SER A 596 -19.55 17.08 10.31
C SER A 596 -19.41 15.58 10.38
N ILE A 597 -18.85 15.10 11.50
CA ILE A 597 -18.84 13.68 11.89
C ILE A 597 -19.37 13.53 13.31
N THR A 598 -19.78 12.32 13.65
CA THR A 598 -20.17 11.93 15.01
C THR A 598 -19.45 10.64 15.41
N ILE A 599 -18.73 10.70 16.52
CA ILE A 599 -18.00 9.54 17.07
C ILE A 599 -18.48 9.23 18.50
N PRO A 600 -18.36 7.98 18.98
CA PRO A 600 -18.58 7.65 20.38
C PRO A 600 -17.55 8.36 21.27
N TRP A 601 -18.01 8.92 22.41
CA TRP A 601 -17.15 9.55 23.40
C TRP A 601 -17.65 9.19 24.79
N GLU A 602 -16.98 8.28 25.46
CA GLU A 602 -17.36 7.74 26.78
C GLU A 602 -16.60 8.41 27.94
N LYS A 603 -15.69 9.35 27.62
CA LYS A 603 -14.94 10.16 28.58
C LYS A 603 -15.78 11.36 29.03
N GLY A 604 -15.24 12.18 29.93
CA GLY A 604 -15.89 13.40 30.41
C GLY A 604 -16.11 14.46 29.33
N THR A 605 -16.13 15.74 29.72
CA THR A 605 -16.29 16.86 28.79
C THR A 605 -15.18 16.84 27.72
N ALA A 606 -15.55 17.06 26.46
CA ALA A 606 -14.59 17.09 25.35
C ALA A 606 -14.15 18.51 25.03
N CYS A 607 -12.86 18.71 24.78
CA CYS A 607 -12.28 19.92 24.20
C CYS A 607 -11.67 19.56 22.85
N CYS A 608 -12.07 20.26 21.78
CA CYS A 608 -11.62 20.02 20.42
C CYS A 608 -10.82 21.22 19.89
N GLU A 609 -9.67 20.95 19.29
CA GLU A 609 -8.81 21.97 18.66
C GLU A 609 -8.47 21.56 17.23
N ASN A 610 -8.69 22.45 16.26
CA ASN A 610 -8.25 22.27 14.89
C ASN A 610 -6.83 22.81 14.74
N LEU A 611 -5.88 21.95 14.43
CA LEU A 611 -4.46 22.31 14.33
C LEU A 611 -4.11 23.06 13.04
N ASP A 612 -4.88 22.89 11.97
CA ASP A 612 -4.67 23.58 10.69
C ASP A 612 -5.09 25.05 10.77
N GLU A 613 -6.21 25.30 11.47
CA GLU A 613 -6.79 26.64 11.62
C GLU A 613 -7.46 26.75 12.99
N PRO A 614 -6.75 27.26 14.02
CA PRO A 614 -7.31 27.42 15.35
C PRO A 614 -8.63 28.21 15.35
N GLY A 615 -9.65 27.67 16.01
CA GLY A 615 -11.00 28.25 16.04
C GLY A 615 -11.92 27.85 14.88
N ASN A 616 -11.41 27.20 13.82
CA ASN A 616 -12.23 26.65 12.74
C ASN A 616 -12.71 25.23 13.07
N VAL A 617 -13.34 25.07 14.24
CA VAL A 617 -13.98 23.83 14.70
C VAL A 617 -15.12 24.16 15.64
N ARG A 618 -16.23 23.45 15.52
CA ARG A 618 -17.35 23.47 16.47
C ARG A 618 -17.60 22.02 16.91
N TRP A 619 -18.02 21.84 18.15
CA TRP A 619 -18.38 20.51 18.65
C TRP A 619 -19.54 20.55 19.64
N ALA A 620 -20.23 19.42 19.75
CA ALA A 620 -21.28 19.20 20.73
C ALA A 620 -21.18 17.76 21.25
N LEU A 621 -21.37 17.60 22.58
CA LEU A 621 -21.40 16.28 23.22
C LEU A 621 -22.80 16.02 23.75
N GLU A 622 -23.48 15.01 23.19
CA GLU A 622 -24.82 14.60 23.56
C GLU A 622 -24.90 13.07 23.62
N ASN A 623 -25.43 12.53 24.72
CA ASN A 623 -25.65 11.08 24.88
C ASN A 623 -24.42 10.22 24.55
N GLN A 624 -23.24 10.60 25.04
CA GLN A 624 -21.95 9.94 24.75
C GLN A 624 -21.58 9.91 23.25
N LYS A 625 -22.09 10.86 22.48
CA LYS A 625 -21.75 11.07 21.09
C LYS A 625 -21.17 12.47 20.92
N LEU A 626 -19.96 12.54 20.44
CA LEU A 626 -19.26 13.78 20.12
C LEU A 626 -19.44 14.08 18.64
N THR A 627 -20.16 15.15 18.34
CA THR A 627 -20.27 15.69 16.99
C THR A 627 -19.22 16.78 16.79
N ILE A 628 -18.42 16.67 15.76
CA ILE A 628 -17.35 17.61 15.39
C ILE A 628 -17.68 18.16 14.02
N THR A 629 -17.68 19.48 13.89
CA THR A 629 -17.96 20.19 12.64
C THR A 629 -16.80 21.09 12.26
N ILE A 630 -16.33 20.97 11.02
CA ILE A 630 -15.37 21.87 10.41
C ILE A 630 -16.15 22.90 9.58
N PRO A 631 -16.25 24.17 10.03
CA PRO A 631 -17.01 25.20 9.33
C PRO A 631 -16.51 25.48 7.91
N LYS A 632 -15.19 25.41 7.70
CA LYS A 632 -14.54 25.60 6.40
C LYS A 632 -13.43 24.55 6.25
N LEU A 633 -13.60 23.60 5.36
CA LEU A 633 -12.61 22.59 5.05
C LEU A 633 -11.90 22.91 3.74
N GLY A 634 -10.62 23.27 3.82
CA GLY A 634 -9.70 23.40 2.69
C GLY A 634 -9.19 22.01 2.25
N ALA A 635 -7.89 21.87 2.06
CA ALA A 635 -7.28 20.59 1.67
C ALA A 635 -7.27 19.56 2.81
N HIS A 636 -7.12 20.03 4.05
CA HIS A 636 -6.99 19.17 5.22
C HIS A 636 -7.49 19.89 6.48
N ALA A 637 -7.92 19.13 7.47
CA ALA A 637 -8.10 19.56 8.84
C ALA A 637 -7.77 18.42 9.80
N CYS A 638 -7.09 18.74 10.88
CA CYS A 638 -6.77 17.80 11.95
C CYS A 638 -7.34 18.32 13.28
N VAL A 639 -8.22 17.55 13.88
CA VAL A 639 -8.84 17.90 15.16
C VAL A 639 -8.30 17.00 16.26
N VAL A 640 -7.66 17.61 17.24
CA VAL A 640 -7.25 16.95 18.49
C VAL A 640 -8.37 17.07 19.51
N ILE A 641 -8.71 15.95 20.15
CA ILE A 641 -9.78 15.82 21.11
C ILE A 641 -9.17 15.40 22.45
N LYS A 642 -9.34 16.24 23.46
CA LYS A 642 -8.88 15.97 24.83
C LYS A 642 -10.05 15.94 25.78
N GLU A 643 -9.93 15.18 26.85
CA GLU A 643 -10.84 15.29 28.00
C GLU A 643 -10.50 16.57 28.77
N GLU A 644 -11.51 17.41 28.98
CA GLU A 644 -11.36 18.60 29.82
C GLU A 644 -11.25 18.18 31.29
N LYS A 645 -10.14 18.53 31.94
CA LYS A 645 -9.86 18.17 33.34
C LYS A 645 -10.60 19.07 34.34
#